data_9c9fd1b8e0d3ca85b82d18d12e867190
#
_entry.id   9c9fd1b8e0d3ca85b82d18d12e867190
#
_cell.length_a   1.000
_cell.length_b   1.000
_cell.length_c   1.000
_cell.angle_alpha   90.00
_cell.angle_beta   90.00
_cell.angle_gamma   90.00
#
_symmetry.space_group_name_H-M   'P 1'
#
loop_
_entity.id
_entity.type
_entity.pdbx_description
1 polymer ?
#
loop_
_entity_poly.entity_id
_entity_poly.type
_entity_poly.pdbx_seq_one_letter_code
_entity_poly.pdbx_strand_id
1 'polypeptide(L)'
;MARNTPESYGNESISQLKGEDRVRKRPAVIFGSDGLEGCEHAVFEILSNSIDEARAGNGSIITLTRYLDKSIECEDFGRGCPVDWNPAEKKYNWELVFCELYAGGKYRNNEGGDYEYSLGLNGLGTCATQYSSEYMDVTVRRDGKKYTLHFEKGRIKGKLEEEPADRKKTGTDIRWRPDLEVFTDIDIPLDYYTATLKRQAVVNAGVTFRLRNEISQGKFDTTDFLYENGILDYVSEIAGEETLSTPCFIQAERKGRDRADKPEYKVKLSAAFCFSNKVNAIEYYHNSSFLEHGGAPEKAARSAFVSAVDAYIKKVGKYQKNESKISFQDVQDCLVLVTNCFSTQTSYENQTKKAITNRFIQEAMTDFLRSQLEVYFIEHKAEADRVADQVLINKRSREQAEKARLNIRKKLTGSMDISNRVQKFVDCRSRDVSKREIYIVEGDSALGACKLSRDAEFQGIMPVRGKILNCLKADYGRIFKSEIITDLIKVLGCGVEVQKHIKELPAFELESLRWSKVIICTDADVDGFQIRTLILTMLYRLAPTLIREGYVYIAESPLYEIESGGKTWFAYSEREKAEILEGIGRAKVTINRSKGLGENDPDMMWLTTMNPGTRRLIRVMPEEAERTGEIFDLLLGDNLAGRKQHISEFGSQYLDLADIS
;
A
#
# COMPACT_ATOMS: atom_id res chain seq x y z
N MET A 1 -12.60 -4.03 49.96
CA MET A 1 -12.27 -3.55 48.58
C MET A 1 -12.43 -2.04 48.58
N ALA A 2 -11.32 -1.31 48.63
CA ALA A 2 -11.34 0.15 48.58
C ALA A 2 -11.63 0.59 47.16
N ARG A 3 -12.66 1.40 46.95
CA ARG A 3 -12.97 2.06 45.67
C ARG A 3 -11.87 3.12 45.48
N ASN A 4 -11.02 2.95 44.45
CA ASN A 4 -10.18 4.04 43.94
C ASN A 4 -11.12 5.15 43.45
N THR A 5 -11.18 6.23 44.17
CA THR A 5 -11.76 7.49 43.68
C THR A 5 -10.86 7.99 42.53
N PRO A 6 -11.43 8.45 41.41
CA PRO A 6 -10.61 9.10 40.36
C PRO A 6 -9.91 10.31 40.98
N GLU A 7 -8.58 10.40 40.78
CA GLU A 7 -7.82 11.63 41.18
C GLU A 7 -8.51 12.83 40.51
N SER A 8 -8.88 13.81 41.32
CA SER A 8 -9.52 15.02 40.82
C SER A 8 -8.52 15.80 39.97
N TYR A 9 -8.93 16.19 38.77
CA TYR A 9 -8.13 17.04 37.87
C TYR A 9 -7.93 18.41 38.53
N GLY A 10 -6.79 18.58 39.20
CA GLY A 10 -6.41 19.78 39.96
C GLY A 10 -5.04 20.31 39.49
N ASN A 11 -4.58 21.40 40.10
CA ASN A 11 -3.28 22.03 39.80
C ASN A 11 -2.09 21.07 39.88
N GLU A 12 -2.16 20.05 40.71
CA GLU A 12 -1.09 19.06 40.90
C GLU A 12 -1.11 17.93 39.84
N SER A 13 -2.18 17.85 39.09
CA SER A 13 -2.30 16.85 38.00
C SER A 13 -1.48 17.18 36.73
N ILE A 14 -0.97 18.42 36.63
CA ILE A 14 -0.17 18.87 35.48
C ILE A 14 1.31 18.60 35.79
N SER A 15 1.92 17.70 35.02
CA SER A 15 3.35 17.37 35.12
C SER A 15 4.06 17.50 33.78
N GLN A 16 5.32 17.89 33.80
CA GLN A 16 6.17 17.96 32.63
C GLN A 16 6.97 16.67 32.42
N LEU A 17 6.92 16.06 31.26
CA LEU A 17 7.84 14.98 30.91
C LEU A 17 9.27 15.52 30.78
N LYS A 18 10.24 14.86 31.39
CA LYS A 18 11.66 15.25 31.40
C LYS A 18 12.53 14.11 30.86
N GLY A 19 13.70 14.47 30.33
CA GLY A 19 14.68 13.51 29.84
C GLY A 19 14.08 12.53 28.84
N GLU A 20 14.38 11.27 29.00
CA GLU A 20 13.98 10.14 28.19
C GLU A 20 12.45 9.94 28.12
N ASP A 21 11.72 10.30 29.20
CA ASP A 21 10.25 10.18 29.26
C ASP A 21 9.53 10.98 28.15
N ARG A 22 10.15 12.04 27.62
CA ARG A 22 9.61 12.84 26.51
C ARG A 22 9.41 12.01 25.24
N VAL A 23 10.27 11.04 25.02
CA VAL A 23 10.22 10.15 23.86
C VAL A 23 9.55 8.83 24.23
N ARG A 24 9.99 8.18 25.30
CA ARG A 24 9.52 6.85 25.70
C ARG A 24 8.01 6.78 25.92
N LYS A 25 7.39 7.84 26.48
CA LYS A 25 5.93 7.90 26.73
C LYS A 25 5.14 8.43 25.52
N ARG A 26 5.77 9.04 24.55
CA ARG A 26 5.11 9.66 23.39
C ARG A 26 5.96 9.53 22.11
N PRO A 27 6.35 8.30 21.70
CA PRO A 27 7.22 8.09 20.54
C PRO A 27 6.59 8.60 19.23
N ALA A 28 5.29 8.46 19.08
CA ALA A 28 4.57 8.90 17.88
C ALA A 28 4.67 10.42 17.60
N VAL A 29 4.93 11.24 18.61
CA VAL A 29 5.11 12.69 18.42
C VAL A 29 6.39 13.00 17.63
N ILE A 30 7.42 12.16 17.76
CA ILE A 30 8.73 12.37 17.12
C ILE A 30 8.86 11.49 15.89
N PHE A 31 8.52 10.20 16.01
CA PHE A 31 8.70 9.22 14.94
C PHE A 31 7.45 9.05 14.03
N GLY A 32 6.34 9.72 14.38
CA GLY A 32 5.08 9.62 13.62
C GLY A 32 4.24 8.38 13.97
N SER A 33 4.82 7.37 14.61
CA SER A 33 4.17 6.12 15.01
C SER A 33 4.87 5.54 16.26
N ASP A 34 4.16 4.74 17.03
CA ASP A 34 4.69 3.87 18.09
C ASP A 34 4.79 2.39 17.64
N GLY A 35 4.50 2.12 16.38
CA GLY A 35 4.65 0.82 15.74
C GLY A 35 5.95 0.68 14.97
N LEU A 36 5.97 -0.30 14.06
CA LEU A 36 7.11 -0.63 13.21
C LEU A 36 7.63 0.58 12.41
N GLU A 37 6.74 1.40 11.84
CA GLU A 37 7.09 2.63 11.10
C GLU A 37 7.88 3.62 11.97
N GLY A 38 7.64 3.66 13.28
CA GLY A 38 8.42 4.48 14.21
C GLY A 38 9.85 3.97 14.36
N CYS A 39 10.05 2.64 14.42
CA CYS A 39 11.37 2.02 14.42
C CYS A 39 12.12 2.29 13.09
N GLU A 40 11.45 2.17 11.97
CA GLU A 40 11.99 2.48 10.64
C GLU A 40 12.44 3.94 10.54
N HIS A 41 11.65 4.85 11.10
CA HIS A 41 12.03 6.27 11.15
C HIS A 41 13.28 6.50 12.01
N ALA A 42 13.42 5.79 13.14
CA ALA A 42 14.63 5.86 13.97
C ALA A 42 15.89 5.41 13.22
N VAL A 43 15.81 4.36 12.40
CA VAL A 43 16.91 3.95 11.51
C VAL A 43 17.30 5.07 10.56
N PHE A 44 16.33 5.70 9.93
CA PHE A 44 16.58 6.78 8.98
C PHE A 44 17.20 8.02 9.66
N GLU A 45 16.83 8.33 10.90
CA GLU A 45 17.40 9.46 11.65
C GLU A 45 18.90 9.24 11.96
N ILE A 46 19.33 8.03 12.30
CA ILE A 46 20.77 7.73 12.47
C ILE A 46 21.49 7.75 11.11
N LEU A 47 20.95 7.05 10.11
CA LEU A 47 21.51 6.98 8.75
C LEU A 47 21.70 8.38 8.14
N SER A 48 20.76 9.30 8.38
CA SER A 48 20.80 10.67 7.85
C SER A 48 22.04 11.47 8.30
N ASN A 49 22.57 11.19 9.48
CA ASN A 49 23.79 11.86 9.95
C ASN A 49 25.03 11.37 9.18
N SER A 50 25.11 10.07 8.90
CA SER A 50 26.19 9.48 8.09
C SER A 50 26.11 9.96 6.63
N ILE A 51 24.91 10.13 6.09
CA ILE A 51 24.68 10.71 4.76
C ILE A 51 25.17 12.17 4.71
N ASP A 52 24.88 12.97 5.74
CA ASP A 52 25.34 14.37 5.78
C ASP A 52 26.88 14.47 5.80
N GLU A 53 27.58 13.57 6.49
CA GLU A 53 29.05 13.48 6.47
C GLU A 53 29.58 13.09 5.08
N ALA A 54 29.00 12.07 4.46
CA ALA A 54 29.40 11.64 3.12
C ALA A 54 29.19 12.75 2.07
N ARG A 55 28.07 13.49 2.17
CA ARG A 55 27.77 14.64 1.29
C ARG A 55 28.70 15.83 1.51
N ALA A 56 29.20 16.01 2.73
CA ALA A 56 30.25 16.99 3.01
C ALA A 56 31.65 16.55 2.48
N GLY A 57 31.71 15.41 1.77
CA GLY A 57 32.97 14.87 1.21
C GLY A 57 33.78 14.06 2.21
N ASN A 58 33.20 13.69 3.35
CA ASN A 58 33.89 12.93 4.39
C ASN A 58 33.37 11.47 4.41
N GLY A 59 34.13 10.58 3.82
CA GLY A 59 33.77 9.18 3.62
C GLY A 59 32.90 8.95 2.38
N SER A 60 32.96 7.76 1.84
CA SER A 60 32.21 7.34 0.64
C SER A 60 31.49 6.02 0.81
N ILE A 61 31.58 5.42 2.00
CA ILE A 61 30.92 4.15 2.33
C ILE A 61 30.15 4.35 3.65
N ILE A 62 28.90 3.93 3.65
CA ILE A 62 28.03 3.86 4.84
C ILE A 62 27.57 2.42 4.95
N THR A 63 27.80 1.80 6.10
CA THR A 63 27.40 0.41 6.35
C THR A 63 26.25 0.38 7.34
N LEU A 64 25.17 -0.28 6.96
CA LEU A 64 24.03 -0.58 7.84
C LEU A 64 23.96 -2.09 8.06
N THR A 65 24.06 -2.52 9.31
CA THR A 65 24.04 -3.94 9.69
C THR A 65 22.75 -4.25 10.44
N ARG A 66 22.01 -5.26 9.96
CA ARG A 66 20.85 -5.85 10.64
C ARG A 66 21.29 -7.15 11.31
N TYR A 67 21.06 -7.24 12.63
CA TYR A 67 21.40 -8.42 13.43
C TYR A 67 20.16 -9.27 13.71
N LEU A 68 20.40 -10.57 14.00
CA LEU A 68 19.34 -11.52 14.37
C LEU A 68 18.62 -11.15 15.66
N ASP A 69 19.32 -10.52 16.60
CA ASP A 69 18.75 -10.02 17.87
C ASP A 69 17.91 -8.75 17.71
N LYS A 70 17.68 -8.32 16.44
CA LYS A 70 16.95 -7.09 16.07
C LYS A 70 17.67 -5.80 16.45
N SER A 71 18.94 -5.86 16.84
CA SER A 71 19.79 -4.70 16.90
C SER A 71 20.21 -4.27 15.48
N ILE A 72 20.53 -2.99 15.37
CA ILE A 72 20.91 -2.33 14.13
C ILE A 72 22.19 -1.57 14.39
N GLU A 73 23.11 -1.57 13.42
CA GLU A 73 24.36 -0.83 13.50
C GLU A 73 24.53 0.02 12.24
N CYS A 74 24.89 1.29 12.43
CA CYS A 74 25.22 2.19 11.33
C CYS A 74 26.64 2.71 11.53
N GLU A 75 27.51 2.38 10.59
CA GLU A 75 28.93 2.79 10.59
C GLU A 75 29.21 3.69 9.39
N ASP A 76 29.83 4.84 9.65
CA ASP A 76 30.39 5.73 8.64
C ASP A 76 31.89 5.94 8.84
N PHE A 77 32.52 6.45 7.80
CA PHE A 77 33.95 6.79 7.78
C PHE A 77 34.14 8.31 7.59
N GLY A 78 33.21 9.09 8.18
CA GLY A 78 33.27 10.55 8.22
C GLY A 78 34.31 11.07 9.19
N ARG A 79 34.18 12.33 9.62
CA ARG A 79 35.10 12.98 10.58
C ARG A 79 34.98 12.46 11.99
N GLY A 80 33.91 11.74 12.30
CA GLY A 80 33.52 11.35 13.65
C GLY A 80 32.74 12.45 14.38
N CYS A 81 31.66 12.08 15.07
CA CYS A 81 30.83 13.00 15.84
C CYS A 81 31.66 13.73 16.90
N PRO A 82 31.55 15.07 17.06
CA PRO A 82 32.16 15.76 18.20
C PRO A 82 31.63 15.24 19.53
N VAL A 83 32.50 14.86 20.44
CA VAL A 83 32.15 14.33 21.77
C VAL A 83 32.76 15.15 22.94
N ASP A 84 33.74 16.00 22.63
CA ASP A 84 34.52 16.77 23.59
C ASP A 84 33.70 17.87 24.27
N TRP A 85 34.32 18.52 25.25
CA TRP A 85 33.78 19.64 26.02
C TRP A 85 33.44 20.84 25.11
N ASN A 86 32.20 21.33 25.24
CA ASN A 86 31.74 22.55 24.57
C ASN A 86 31.76 23.73 25.55
N PRO A 87 32.69 24.68 25.38
CA PRO A 87 32.79 25.82 26.30
C PRO A 87 31.59 26.76 26.27
N ALA A 88 30.91 26.87 25.12
CA ALA A 88 29.75 27.75 24.97
C ALA A 88 28.53 27.21 25.70
N GLU A 89 28.28 25.91 25.62
CA GLU A 89 27.13 25.25 26.21
C GLU A 89 27.44 24.74 27.66
N LYS A 90 28.72 24.76 28.08
CA LYS A 90 29.19 24.23 29.36
C LYS A 90 28.78 22.78 29.63
N LYS A 91 28.78 21.99 28.57
CA LYS A 91 28.46 20.54 28.52
C LYS A 91 29.41 19.84 27.58
N TYR A 92 29.49 18.51 27.66
CA TYR A 92 30.15 17.74 26.62
C TYR A 92 29.25 17.68 25.38
N ASN A 93 29.82 17.67 24.19
CA ASN A 93 29.08 17.55 22.93
C ASN A 93 28.30 16.24 22.86
N TRP A 94 28.82 15.13 23.43
CA TRP A 94 28.06 13.90 23.49
C TRP A 94 26.77 14.03 24.32
N GLU A 95 26.75 14.82 25.39
CA GLU A 95 25.54 15.08 26.17
C GLU A 95 24.50 15.83 25.33
N LEU A 96 24.96 16.80 24.52
CA LEU A 96 24.10 17.56 23.63
C LEU A 96 23.53 16.69 22.54
N VAL A 97 24.36 15.85 21.88
CA VAL A 97 23.95 15.04 20.73
C VAL A 97 23.05 13.87 21.13
N PHE A 98 23.37 13.19 22.25
CA PHE A 98 22.68 11.94 22.62
C PHE A 98 21.66 12.11 23.76
N CYS A 99 21.71 13.19 24.54
CA CYS A 99 20.88 13.35 25.73
C CYS A 99 20.01 14.62 25.74
N GLU A 100 20.15 15.51 24.74
CA GLU A 100 19.33 16.72 24.66
C GLU A 100 18.56 16.79 23.35
N LEU A 101 17.25 16.97 23.46
CA LEU A 101 16.41 17.24 22.30
C LEU A 101 16.60 18.69 21.86
N TYR A 102 16.53 18.94 20.55
CA TYR A 102 16.77 20.25 19.96
C TYR A 102 18.21 20.76 20.13
N ALA A 103 19.18 19.86 20.25
CA ALA A 103 20.59 20.19 20.25
C ALA A 103 21.27 19.65 18.98
N GLY A 104 22.03 20.48 18.30
CA GLY A 104 22.74 20.09 17.06
C GLY A 104 23.58 21.21 16.48
N GLY A 105 24.54 20.84 15.64
CA GLY A 105 25.48 21.77 14.98
C GLY A 105 25.04 22.29 13.61
N LYS A 106 23.80 21.93 13.14
CA LYS A 106 23.36 22.15 11.76
C LYS A 106 22.34 23.29 11.60
N TYR A 107 22.14 24.13 12.62
CA TYR A 107 21.13 25.20 12.62
C TYR A 107 21.45 26.40 11.72
N ARG A 108 22.72 26.62 11.35
CA ARG A 108 23.16 27.73 10.51
C ARG A 108 23.42 27.34 9.05
N ASN A 109 22.59 26.48 8.52
CA ASN A 109 22.75 25.92 7.18
C ASN A 109 22.57 26.96 6.02
N ASN A 110 22.00 28.13 6.30
CA ASN A 110 21.79 29.19 5.28
C ASN A 110 22.98 30.19 5.20
N GLU A 111 24.00 30.07 6.05
CA GLU A 111 25.17 30.94 6.09
C GLU A 111 26.35 30.42 5.26
N GLY A 112 26.18 29.28 4.60
CA GLY A 112 27.22 28.55 3.87
C GLY A 112 28.06 27.65 4.80
N GLY A 113 28.58 26.56 4.28
CA GLY A 113 29.42 25.61 5.02
C GLY A 113 29.10 24.16 4.66
N ASP A 114 29.76 23.23 5.36
CA ASP A 114 29.70 21.79 5.07
C ASP A 114 28.28 21.19 5.15
N TYR A 115 27.37 21.81 5.90
CA TYR A 115 26.00 21.32 6.14
C TYR A 115 24.91 22.16 5.48
N GLU A 116 25.22 22.86 4.38
CA GLU A 116 24.28 23.76 3.68
C GLU A 116 22.94 23.07 3.32
N TYR A 117 22.95 21.77 3.05
CA TYR A 117 21.76 20.98 2.64
C TYR A 117 21.53 19.76 3.53
N SER A 118 21.72 19.90 4.81
CA SER A 118 21.63 18.79 5.80
C SER A 118 20.24 18.20 5.89
N LEU A 119 20.18 16.87 6.14
CA LEU A 119 18.97 16.12 6.50
C LEU A 119 18.56 16.31 7.94
N GLY A 120 19.51 16.30 8.86
CA GLY A 120 19.33 16.36 10.31
C GLY A 120 19.22 17.79 10.85
N LEU A 121 18.17 18.53 10.46
CA LEU A 121 17.99 19.96 10.83
C LEU A 121 17.44 20.19 12.23
N ASN A 122 16.69 19.26 12.80
CA ASN A 122 15.90 19.52 14.02
C ASN A 122 16.64 19.21 15.32
N GLY A 123 17.81 18.55 15.28
CA GLY A 123 18.54 18.14 16.48
C GLY A 123 17.75 17.19 17.39
N LEU A 124 16.95 16.31 16.79
CA LEU A 124 16.08 15.39 17.51
C LEU A 124 16.48 13.92 17.31
N GLY A 125 16.87 13.53 16.11
CA GLY A 125 16.90 12.13 15.68
C GLY A 125 17.80 11.24 16.52
N THR A 126 19.06 11.62 16.74
CA THR A 126 20.02 10.81 17.50
C THR A 126 19.60 10.65 18.95
N CYS A 127 19.24 11.75 19.63
CA CYS A 127 18.77 11.73 21.00
C CYS A 127 17.46 10.93 21.16
N ALA A 128 16.51 11.11 20.24
CA ALA A 128 15.25 10.39 20.28
C ALA A 128 15.44 8.88 20.05
N THR A 129 16.30 8.48 19.11
CA THR A 129 16.64 7.07 18.87
C THR A 129 17.31 6.47 20.10
N GLN A 130 18.24 7.19 20.73
CA GLN A 130 18.89 6.75 21.96
C GLN A 130 17.85 6.56 23.10
N TYR A 131 16.92 7.51 23.28
CA TYR A 131 15.89 7.44 24.32
C TYR A 131 14.88 6.31 24.08
N SER A 132 14.63 5.93 22.85
CA SER A 132 13.69 4.87 22.46
C SER A 132 14.32 3.48 22.33
N SER A 133 15.62 3.36 22.66
CA SER A 133 16.36 2.11 22.56
C SER A 133 16.44 1.38 23.92
N GLU A 134 16.47 0.06 23.86
CA GLU A 134 16.82 -0.80 25.01
C GLU A 134 18.27 -0.55 25.42
N TYR A 135 19.16 -0.52 24.45
CA TYR A 135 20.54 -0.07 24.59
C TYR A 135 21.02 0.65 23.33
N MET A 136 22.06 1.47 23.51
CA MET A 136 22.81 2.06 22.40
C MET A 136 24.29 2.12 22.77
N ASP A 137 25.12 1.56 21.86
CA ASP A 137 26.58 1.62 21.90
C ASP A 137 27.05 2.62 20.84
N VAL A 138 27.90 3.54 21.22
CA VAL A 138 28.47 4.55 20.33
C VAL A 138 29.98 4.46 20.35
N THR A 139 30.57 4.28 19.18
CA THR A 139 32.01 4.39 18.99
C THR A 139 32.33 5.54 18.05
N VAL A 140 33.11 6.48 18.50
CA VAL A 140 33.59 7.61 17.67
C VAL A 140 35.09 7.54 17.54
N ARG A 141 35.60 7.63 16.31
CA ARG A 141 37.01 7.73 16.00
C ARG A 141 37.29 9.12 15.43
N ARG A 142 38.02 9.93 16.18
CA ARG A 142 38.28 11.33 15.83
C ARG A 142 39.62 11.82 16.43
N ASP A 143 40.37 12.59 15.69
CA ASP A 143 41.61 13.28 16.14
C ASP A 143 42.69 12.34 16.74
N GLY A 144 42.72 11.07 16.30
CA GLY A 144 43.65 10.06 16.82
C GLY A 144 43.23 9.43 18.13
N LYS A 145 41.95 9.55 18.46
CA LYS A 145 41.33 8.92 19.63
C LYS A 145 40.10 8.10 19.23
N LYS A 146 39.81 7.08 20.02
CA LYS A 146 38.58 6.33 19.99
C LYS A 146 37.82 6.61 21.28
N TYR A 147 36.58 7.04 21.13
CA TYR A 147 35.67 7.31 22.23
C TYR A 147 34.57 6.27 22.23
N THR A 148 34.16 5.78 23.41
CA THR A 148 33.04 4.85 23.56
C THR A 148 32.06 5.33 24.61
N LEU A 149 30.78 5.15 24.32
CA LEU A 149 29.65 5.44 25.19
C LEU A 149 28.67 4.27 25.14
N HIS A 150 28.08 3.96 26.29
CA HIS A 150 27.03 2.96 26.40
C HIS A 150 25.82 3.56 27.11
N PHE A 151 24.64 3.35 26.52
CA PHE A 151 23.36 3.81 27.05
C PHE A 151 22.41 2.62 27.21
N GLU A 152 21.60 2.65 28.28
CA GLU A 152 20.49 1.72 28.49
C GLU A 152 19.22 2.51 28.81
N LYS A 153 18.14 2.23 28.07
CA LYS A 153 16.81 2.82 28.26
C LYS A 153 16.83 4.36 28.41
N GLY A 154 17.61 5.02 27.58
CA GLY A 154 17.71 6.48 27.59
C GLY A 154 18.75 7.07 28.52
N ARG A 155 19.48 6.28 29.30
CA ARG A 155 20.43 6.74 30.30
C ARG A 155 21.82 6.22 30.04
N ILE A 156 22.82 7.09 30.23
CA ILE A 156 24.22 6.67 30.17
C ILE A 156 24.55 5.66 31.25
N LYS A 157 25.27 4.61 30.85
CA LYS A 157 25.88 3.63 31.77
C LYS A 157 27.40 3.76 31.71
N GLY A 158 27.98 4.10 32.84
CA GLY A 158 29.40 4.41 32.92
C GLY A 158 29.72 5.87 32.61
N LYS A 159 30.81 6.10 31.90
CA LYS A 159 31.31 7.42 31.49
C LYS A 159 31.89 7.34 30.10
N LEU A 160 32.13 8.48 29.45
CA LEU A 160 32.88 8.53 28.21
C LEU A 160 34.25 7.88 28.42
N GLU A 161 34.53 6.80 27.68
CA GLU A 161 35.83 6.15 27.63
C GLU A 161 36.64 6.69 26.46
N GLU A 162 37.93 6.87 26.65
CA GLU A 162 38.85 7.41 25.65
C GLU A 162 40.08 6.52 25.55
N GLU A 163 40.40 6.11 24.31
CA GLU A 163 41.58 5.30 23.98
C GLU A 163 42.33 5.94 22.80
N PRO A 164 43.66 5.83 22.73
CA PRO A 164 44.44 6.20 21.55
C PRO A 164 44.01 5.41 20.33
N ALA A 165 43.91 6.04 19.18
CA ALA A 165 43.56 5.39 17.90
C ALA A 165 44.40 5.92 16.76
N ASP A 166 44.36 5.23 15.61
CA ASP A 166 44.99 5.68 14.38
C ASP A 166 44.31 6.96 13.87
N ARG A 167 45.08 8.03 13.68
CA ARG A 167 44.59 9.32 13.17
C ARG A 167 43.97 9.24 11.80
N LYS A 168 44.29 8.21 10.99
CA LYS A 168 43.73 8.01 9.66
C LYS A 168 42.37 7.33 9.70
N LYS A 169 42.01 6.71 10.81
CA LYS A 169 40.73 6.04 11.00
C LYS A 169 39.78 6.97 11.74
N THR A 170 38.89 7.60 11.00
CA THR A 170 37.84 8.46 11.53
C THR A 170 36.46 7.87 11.19
N GLY A 171 35.44 8.29 11.91
CA GLY A 171 34.05 7.89 11.65
C GLY A 171 33.23 7.72 12.93
N THR A 172 31.96 7.49 12.75
CA THR A 172 31.00 7.20 13.83
C THR A 172 30.36 5.84 13.56
N ASP A 173 30.26 5.06 14.60
CA ASP A 173 29.63 3.75 14.60
C ASP A 173 28.63 3.70 15.77
N ILE A 174 27.36 3.48 15.45
CA ILE A 174 26.26 3.44 16.40
C ILE A 174 25.53 2.13 16.24
N ARG A 175 25.51 1.31 17.31
CA ARG A 175 24.69 0.11 17.40
C ARG A 175 23.62 0.29 18.45
N TRP A 176 22.38 -0.01 18.10
CA TRP A 176 21.25 0.10 19.03
C TRP A 176 20.24 -1.02 18.81
N ARG A 177 19.45 -1.26 19.81
CA ARG A 177 18.29 -2.13 19.73
C ARG A 177 17.06 -1.32 20.14
N PRO A 178 16.04 -1.16 19.27
CA PRO A 178 14.78 -0.52 19.65
C PRO A 178 14.13 -1.25 20.82
N ASP A 179 13.44 -0.50 21.71
CA ASP A 179 12.86 -1.03 22.94
C ASP A 179 11.38 -1.36 22.76
N LEU A 180 10.97 -2.61 23.05
CA LEU A 180 9.58 -3.05 23.06
C LEU A 180 8.72 -2.39 24.15
N GLU A 181 9.32 -1.72 25.13
CA GLU A 181 8.58 -0.86 26.06
C GLU A 181 8.15 0.47 25.40
N VAL A 182 8.72 0.82 24.25
CA VAL A 182 8.47 2.07 23.52
C VAL A 182 7.71 1.81 22.22
N PHE A 183 8.13 0.78 21.48
CA PHE A 183 7.53 0.40 20.21
C PHE A 183 6.76 -0.91 20.34
N THR A 184 5.64 -1.00 19.67
CA THR A 184 4.78 -2.20 19.66
C THR A 184 5.38 -3.34 18.84
N ASP A 185 6.23 -3.02 17.86
CA ASP A 185 6.98 -3.96 17.04
C ASP A 185 8.36 -3.37 16.69
N ILE A 186 9.39 -4.21 16.71
CA ILE A 186 10.78 -3.85 16.40
C ILE A 186 11.39 -4.75 15.31
N ASP A 187 10.61 -5.64 14.70
CA ASP A 187 11.10 -6.57 13.68
C ASP A 187 11.04 -5.96 12.28
N ILE A 188 11.93 -5.00 12.04
CA ILE A 188 12.00 -4.31 10.75
C ILE A 188 12.34 -5.31 9.65
N PRO A 189 11.49 -5.42 8.59
CA PRO A 189 11.72 -6.36 7.50
C PRO A 189 12.96 -6.00 6.67
N LEU A 190 13.62 -7.01 6.10
CA LEU A 190 14.80 -6.82 5.26
C LEU A 190 14.53 -5.89 4.07
N ASP A 191 13.33 -5.96 3.52
CA ASP A 191 12.92 -5.15 2.36
C ASP A 191 12.96 -3.64 2.66
N TYR A 192 12.67 -3.23 3.90
CA TYR A 192 12.81 -1.83 4.30
C TYR A 192 14.25 -1.34 4.17
N TYR A 193 15.23 -2.13 4.69
CA TYR A 193 16.65 -1.77 4.61
C TYR A 193 17.12 -1.71 3.17
N THR A 194 16.76 -2.70 2.37
CA THR A 194 17.08 -2.79 0.94
C THR A 194 16.53 -1.59 0.17
N ALA A 195 15.25 -1.30 0.34
CA ALA A 195 14.59 -0.17 -0.34
C ALA A 195 15.16 1.18 0.10
N THR A 196 15.41 1.35 1.41
CA THR A 196 15.94 2.60 1.96
C THR A 196 17.35 2.86 1.46
N LEU A 197 18.26 1.88 1.55
CA LEU A 197 19.64 2.07 1.10
C LEU A 197 19.74 2.24 -0.42
N LYS A 198 18.94 1.51 -1.19
CA LYS A 198 18.86 1.72 -2.64
C LYS A 198 18.44 3.15 -2.97
N ARG A 199 17.38 3.66 -2.35
CA ARG A 199 16.92 5.05 -2.53
C ARG A 199 17.99 6.07 -2.14
N GLN A 200 18.72 5.83 -1.04
CA GLN A 200 19.80 6.74 -0.64
C GLN A 200 20.98 6.71 -1.62
N ALA A 201 21.34 5.55 -2.15
CA ALA A 201 22.38 5.44 -3.17
C ALA A 201 22.02 6.21 -4.44
N VAL A 202 20.75 6.16 -4.87
CA VAL A 202 20.25 6.88 -6.05
C VAL A 202 20.43 8.38 -5.94
N VAL A 203 20.21 8.98 -4.77
CA VAL A 203 20.21 10.45 -4.60
C VAL A 203 21.52 11.01 -4.04
N ASN A 204 22.45 10.13 -3.65
CA ASN A 204 23.78 10.49 -3.18
C ASN A 204 24.83 9.82 -4.09
N ALA A 205 24.97 10.34 -5.31
CA ALA A 205 25.85 9.81 -6.35
C ALA A 205 27.28 9.55 -5.83
N GLY A 206 27.85 8.40 -6.14
CA GLY A 206 29.21 8.01 -5.76
C GLY A 206 29.38 7.58 -4.30
N VAL A 207 28.30 7.55 -3.49
CA VAL A 207 28.32 7.00 -2.11
C VAL A 207 27.84 5.57 -2.14
N THR A 208 28.64 4.66 -1.59
CA THR A 208 28.29 3.24 -1.43
C THR A 208 27.51 3.04 -0.15
N PHE A 209 26.30 2.50 -0.27
CA PHE A 209 25.48 2.05 0.86
C PHE A 209 25.55 0.55 0.96
N ARG A 210 26.17 0.05 2.03
CA ARG A 210 26.39 -1.38 2.27
C ARG A 210 25.39 -1.90 3.28
N LEU A 211 24.58 -2.88 2.89
CA LEU A 211 23.72 -3.64 3.78
C LEU A 211 24.42 -4.94 4.20
N ARG A 212 24.55 -5.15 5.50
CA ARG A 212 24.99 -6.42 6.08
C ARG A 212 23.84 -7.04 6.85
N ASN A 213 23.31 -8.13 6.37
CA ASN A 213 22.23 -8.86 7.02
C ASN A 213 22.77 -10.13 7.69
N GLU A 214 22.64 -10.25 9.00
CA GLU A 214 23.03 -11.45 9.72
C GLU A 214 22.02 -12.56 9.44
N ILE A 215 22.48 -13.63 8.76
CA ILE A 215 21.68 -14.82 8.41
C ILE A 215 21.84 -15.97 9.41
N SER A 216 22.95 -16.02 10.11
CA SER A 216 23.23 -16.88 11.25
C SER A 216 24.32 -16.22 12.09
N GLN A 217 24.48 -16.62 13.35
CA GLN A 217 25.40 -16.01 14.30
C GLN A 217 26.80 -15.76 13.70
N GLY A 218 27.15 -14.49 13.54
CA GLY A 218 28.44 -14.06 12.98
C GLY A 218 28.61 -14.23 11.47
N LYS A 219 27.56 -14.69 10.75
CA LYS A 219 27.60 -14.85 9.29
C LYS A 219 26.64 -13.85 8.64
N PHE A 220 27.18 -13.03 7.77
CA PHE A 220 26.46 -11.94 7.10
C PHE A 220 26.33 -12.18 5.60
N ASP A 221 25.16 -11.88 5.07
CA ASP A 221 24.96 -11.59 3.66
C ASP A 221 25.17 -10.08 3.43
N THR A 222 25.90 -9.73 2.38
CA THR A 222 26.31 -8.33 2.15
C THR A 222 25.91 -7.89 0.74
N THR A 223 25.19 -6.78 0.66
CA THR A 223 24.75 -6.17 -0.60
C THR A 223 25.20 -4.71 -0.63
N ASP A 224 25.85 -4.30 -1.71
CA ASP A 224 26.26 -2.91 -1.95
C ASP A 224 25.32 -2.24 -2.94
N PHE A 225 24.89 -1.02 -2.63
CA PHE A 225 24.13 -0.15 -3.52
C PHE A 225 25.00 1.05 -3.87
N LEU A 226 25.29 1.23 -5.16
CA LEU A 226 26.10 2.33 -5.67
C LEU A 226 25.55 2.76 -7.04
N TYR A 227 25.33 4.05 -7.19
CA TYR A 227 25.00 4.71 -8.44
C TYR A 227 26.02 5.84 -8.69
N GLU A 228 26.99 5.61 -9.57
CA GLU A 228 28.07 6.56 -9.82
C GLU A 228 27.55 7.90 -10.33
N ASN A 229 26.55 7.88 -11.22
CA ASN A 229 25.88 9.07 -11.76
C ASN A 229 24.53 9.32 -11.10
N GLY A 230 24.26 8.70 -9.94
CA GLY A 230 23.06 8.91 -9.13
C GLY A 230 21.76 8.64 -9.88
N ILE A 231 20.88 9.64 -9.90
CA ILE A 231 19.53 9.50 -10.50
C ILE A 231 19.55 9.18 -12.00
N LEU A 232 20.61 9.48 -12.73
CA LEU A 232 20.72 9.14 -14.16
C LEU A 232 20.86 7.64 -14.36
N ASP A 233 21.76 7.00 -13.60
CA ASP A 233 21.98 5.56 -13.68
C ASP A 233 20.70 4.81 -13.27
N TYR A 234 20.01 5.30 -12.25
CA TYR A 234 18.75 4.70 -11.78
C TYR A 234 17.61 4.82 -12.80
N VAL A 235 17.45 5.98 -13.45
CA VAL A 235 16.49 6.13 -14.55
C VAL A 235 16.82 5.18 -15.69
N SER A 236 18.11 5.00 -16.01
CA SER A 236 18.57 4.08 -17.05
C SER A 236 18.28 2.61 -16.66
N GLU A 237 18.47 2.25 -15.39
CA GLU A 237 18.14 0.91 -14.86
C GLU A 237 16.65 0.61 -14.99
N ILE A 238 15.78 1.55 -14.54
CA ILE A 238 14.32 1.37 -14.61
C ILE A 238 13.82 1.28 -16.04
N ALA A 239 14.34 2.14 -16.91
CA ALA A 239 13.87 2.26 -18.28
C ALA A 239 14.27 1.07 -19.16
N GLY A 240 15.40 0.41 -18.85
CA GLY A 240 15.93 -0.69 -19.62
C GLY A 240 16.44 -0.25 -21.01
N GLU A 241 16.63 -1.21 -21.90
CA GLU A 241 17.22 -0.95 -23.23
C GLU A 241 16.23 -0.37 -24.26
N GLU A 242 14.95 -0.71 -24.15
CA GLU A 242 13.93 -0.30 -25.13
C GLU A 242 13.15 0.94 -24.65
N THR A 243 13.65 2.11 -25.00
CA THR A 243 13.06 3.40 -24.63
C THR A 243 12.65 4.22 -25.86
N LEU A 244 11.73 5.16 -25.66
CA LEU A 244 11.33 6.14 -26.68
C LEU A 244 12.33 7.27 -26.78
N SER A 245 13.08 7.52 -25.69
CA SER A 245 14.08 8.56 -25.62
C SER A 245 15.29 8.12 -24.79
N THR A 246 16.46 8.67 -25.06
CA THR A 246 17.65 8.44 -24.26
C THR A 246 17.49 9.06 -22.85
N PRO A 247 17.92 8.38 -21.76
CA PRO A 247 17.93 8.99 -20.44
C PRO A 247 18.72 10.30 -20.41
N CYS A 248 18.11 11.36 -19.93
CA CYS A 248 18.63 12.71 -19.89
C CYS A 248 18.73 13.20 -18.45
N PHE A 249 19.88 13.81 -18.10
CA PHE A 249 20.11 14.46 -16.82
C PHE A 249 20.20 15.97 -16.98
N ILE A 250 19.46 16.70 -16.16
CA ILE A 250 19.43 18.16 -16.14
C ILE A 250 19.61 18.68 -14.72
N GLN A 251 20.28 19.82 -14.57
CA GLN A 251 20.49 20.45 -13.26
C GLN A 251 20.53 21.97 -13.35
N ALA A 252 20.18 22.64 -12.27
CA ALA A 252 20.27 24.09 -12.12
C ALA A 252 20.34 24.51 -10.64
N GLU A 253 20.89 25.69 -10.39
CA GLU A 253 20.77 26.35 -9.09
C GLU A 253 19.90 27.60 -9.22
N ARG A 254 19.12 27.88 -8.19
CA ARG A 254 18.25 29.06 -8.10
C ARG A 254 18.35 29.68 -6.69
N LYS A 255 18.07 30.97 -6.60
CA LYS A 255 17.98 31.70 -5.34
C LYS A 255 16.69 32.51 -5.32
N GLY A 256 15.96 32.46 -4.22
CA GLY A 256 14.70 33.18 -4.07
C GLY A 256 14.07 32.95 -2.71
N ARG A 257 12.79 33.28 -2.57
CA ARG A 257 12.06 33.23 -1.31
C ARG A 257 10.62 32.82 -1.52
N ASP A 258 10.01 32.19 -0.51
CA ASP A 258 8.58 31.80 -0.56
C ASP A 258 7.62 32.97 -0.47
N ARG A 259 8.00 34.05 0.25
CA ARG A 259 7.21 35.28 0.40
C ARG A 259 8.17 36.46 0.54
N ALA A 260 7.68 37.68 0.21
CA ALA A 260 8.47 38.90 0.22
C ALA A 260 9.09 39.25 1.58
N ASP A 261 8.45 38.83 2.68
CA ASP A 261 8.88 39.06 4.05
C ASP A 261 9.86 38.01 4.60
N LYS A 262 10.19 36.97 3.82
CA LYS A 262 11.10 35.91 4.21
C LYS A 262 12.49 36.07 3.60
N PRO A 263 13.53 35.54 4.26
CA PRO A 263 14.88 35.55 3.70
C PRO A 263 14.95 34.73 2.41
N GLU A 264 15.88 35.09 1.56
CA GLU A 264 16.21 34.33 0.37
C GLU A 264 16.99 33.06 0.76
N TYR A 265 16.78 31.99 0.01
CA TYR A 265 17.50 30.76 0.18
C TYR A 265 17.86 30.14 -1.17
N LYS A 266 18.86 29.25 -1.16
CA LYS A 266 19.34 28.55 -2.34
C LYS A 266 18.61 27.24 -2.54
N VAL A 267 18.41 26.87 -3.81
CA VAL A 267 17.86 25.59 -4.23
C VAL A 267 18.74 25.02 -5.34
N LYS A 268 19.20 23.78 -5.16
CA LYS A 268 19.79 22.97 -6.24
C LYS A 268 18.71 22.04 -6.77
N LEU A 269 18.48 22.09 -8.07
CA LEU A 269 17.48 21.31 -8.77
C LEU A 269 18.18 20.33 -9.70
N SER A 270 17.85 19.06 -9.62
CA SER A 270 18.27 18.07 -10.59
C SER A 270 17.12 17.15 -10.95
N ALA A 271 17.09 16.70 -12.19
CA ALA A 271 16.14 15.72 -12.67
C ALA A 271 16.82 14.80 -13.69
N ALA A 272 16.49 13.53 -13.63
CA ALA A 272 16.77 12.58 -14.70
C ALA A 272 15.47 12.04 -15.23
N PHE A 273 15.32 11.95 -16.53
CA PHE A 273 14.10 11.46 -17.17
C PHE A 273 14.38 10.76 -18.49
N CYS A 274 13.50 9.86 -18.84
CA CYS A 274 13.31 9.34 -20.19
C CYS A 274 11.87 8.96 -20.42
N PHE A 275 11.52 8.63 -21.66
CA PHE A 275 10.19 8.17 -22.02
C PHE A 275 10.26 6.72 -22.48
N SER A 276 9.31 5.90 -22.03
CA SER A 276 9.18 4.49 -22.36
C SER A 276 7.71 4.13 -22.55
N ASN A 277 7.42 3.22 -23.46
CA ASN A 277 6.08 2.65 -23.62
C ASN A 277 5.86 1.34 -22.84
N LYS A 278 6.89 0.89 -22.11
CA LYS A 278 6.86 -0.37 -21.35
C LYS A 278 6.77 -0.14 -19.84
N VAL A 279 7.43 0.89 -19.35
CA VAL A 279 7.53 1.21 -17.94
C VAL A 279 7.26 2.68 -17.70
N ASN A 280 6.68 2.99 -16.55
CA ASN A 280 6.58 4.33 -16.02
C ASN A 280 6.96 4.31 -14.52
N ALA A 281 7.68 5.31 -14.09
CA ALA A 281 8.05 5.49 -12.69
C ALA A 281 8.31 6.97 -12.44
N ILE A 282 7.75 7.52 -11.38
CA ILE A 282 7.98 8.92 -11.01
C ILE A 282 8.30 8.97 -9.53
N GLU A 283 9.50 9.46 -9.22
CA GLU A 283 9.97 9.60 -7.86
C GLU A 283 10.47 11.03 -7.60
N TYR A 284 10.13 11.53 -6.41
CA TYR A 284 10.53 12.88 -5.98
C TYR A 284 11.36 12.78 -4.71
N TYR A 285 12.50 13.46 -4.69
CA TYR A 285 13.37 13.54 -3.54
C TYR A 285 13.68 14.98 -3.17
N HIS A 286 13.80 15.24 -1.88
CA HIS A 286 14.22 16.54 -1.36
C HIS A 286 15.13 16.37 -0.16
N ASN A 287 16.32 17.00 -0.21
CA ASN A 287 17.37 16.81 0.78
C ASN A 287 17.58 15.31 1.12
N SER A 288 17.70 14.48 0.09
CA SER A 288 17.80 13.01 0.15
C SER A 288 16.59 12.26 0.78
N SER A 289 15.55 12.96 1.21
CA SER A 289 14.30 12.32 1.67
C SER A 289 13.40 11.98 0.49
N PHE A 290 12.89 10.76 0.45
CA PHE A 290 11.87 10.35 -0.51
C PHE A 290 10.53 11.00 -0.17
N LEU A 291 9.92 11.69 -1.13
CA LEU A 291 8.64 12.38 -0.95
C LEU A 291 7.49 11.49 -1.43
N GLU A 292 7.03 10.59 -0.58
CA GLU A 292 5.94 9.65 -0.88
C GLU A 292 4.66 10.36 -1.38
N HIS A 293 4.38 11.55 -0.85
CA HIS A 293 3.22 12.35 -1.21
C HIS A 293 3.58 13.54 -2.12
N GLY A 294 4.80 13.56 -2.67
CA GLY A 294 5.26 14.56 -3.64
C GLY A 294 5.29 16.00 -3.12
N GLY A 295 4.20 16.73 -3.26
CA GLY A 295 4.10 18.14 -2.84
C GLY A 295 4.56 19.12 -3.92
N ALA A 296 5.46 20.06 -3.57
CA ALA A 296 5.94 21.09 -4.51
C ALA A 296 6.62 20.53 -5.77
N PRO A 297 7.53 19.51 -5.69
CA PRO A 297 8.14 18.90 -6.86
C PRO A 297 7.15 18.20 -7.79
N GLU A 298 6.17 17.49 -7.23
CA GLU A 298 5.13 16.83 -8.02
C GLU A 298 4.30 17.84 -8.80
N LYS A 299 3.83 18.92 -8.14
CA LYS A 299 3.06 19.99 -8.80
C LYS A 299 3.86 20.65 -9.92
N ALA A 300 5.16 20.87 -9.69
CA ALA A 300 6.07 21.42 -10.68
C ALA A 300 6.23 20.50 -11.89
N ALA A 301 6.51 19.21 -11.68
CA ALA A 301 6.65 18.23 -12.74
C ALA A 301 5.38 18.08 -13.57
N ARG A 302 4.21 17.96 -12.91
CA ARG A 302 2.90 17.89 -13.59
C ARG A 302 2.67 19.09 -14.51
N SER A 303 2.96 20.29 -14.03
CA SER A 303 2.77 21.51 -14.81
C SER A 303 3.75 21.62 -15.97
N ALA A 304 5.05 21.39 -15.70
CA ALA A 304 6.11 21.58 -16.69
C ALA A 304 6.02 20.55 -17.83
N PHE A 305 5.88 19.26 -17.52
CA PHE A 305 5.83 18.21 -18.54
C PHE A 305 4.59 18.35 -19.42
N VAL A 306 3.42 18.60 -18.85
CA VAL A 306 2.20 18.84 -19.66
C VAL A 306 2.38 20.04 -20.56
N SER A 307 2.91 21.17 -20.04
CA SER A 307 3.09 22.39 -20.79
C SER A 307 4.06 22.20 -21.96
N ALA A 308 5.21 21.59 -21.72
CA ALA A 308 6.27 21.41 -22.73
C ALA A 308 5.82 20.42 -23.83
N VAL A 309 5.23 19.27 -23.46
CA VAL A 309 4.75 18.26 -24.41
C VAL A 309 3.56 18.81 -25.23
N ASP A 310 2.59 19.49 -24.59
CA ASP A 310 1.45 20.11 -25.29
C ASP A 310 1.92 21.17 -26.30
N ALA A 311 2.87 22.02 -25.89
CA ALA A 311 3.45 23.01 -26.78
C ALA A 311 4.15 22.38 -27.99
N TYR A 312 4.91 21.29 -27.79
CA TYR A 312 5.56 20.57 -28.86
C TYR A 312 4.54 19.92 -29.82
N ILE A 313 3.55 19.20 -29.31
CA ILE A 313 2.48 18.57 -30.12
C ILE A 313 1.75 19.62 -30.98
N LYS A 314 1.45 20.80 -30.40
CA LYS A 314 0.85 21.92 -31.14
C LYS A 314 1.76 22.45 -32.23
N LYS A 315 3.05 22.66 -31.93
CA LYS A 315 4.05 23.15 -32.86
C LYS A 315 4.21 22.25 -34.07
N VAL A 316 4.17 20.93 -33.88
CA VAL A 316 4.31 19.95 -34.97
C VAL A 316 2.97 19.56 -35.62
N GLY A 317 1.85 20.11 -35.13
CA GLY A 317 0.52 19.91 -35.74
C GLY A 317 -0.06 18.51 -35.61
N LYS A 318 0.31 17.75 -34.56
CA LYS A 318 -0.14 16.34 -34.37
C LYS A 318 -1.54 16.19 -33.77
N TYR A 319 -2.14 17.25 -33.24
CA TYR A 319 -3.53 17.21 -32.78
C TYR A 319 -4.51 17.13 -33.96
N GLN A 320 -5.56 16.31 -33.77
CA GLN A 320 -6.68 16.27 -34.70
C GLN A 320 -7.58 17.51 -34.54
N LYS A 321 -8.42 17.77 -35.56
CA LYS A 321 -9.39 18.90 -35.49
C LYS A 321 -10.34 18.72 -34.31
N ASN A 322 -10.43 19.75 -33.46
CA ASN A 322 -11.23 19.76 -32.22
C ASN A 322 -10.79 18.78 -31.14
N GLU A 323 -9.55 18.28 -31.21
CA GLU A 323 -9.01 17.40 -30.17
C GLU A 323 -8.65 18.21 -28.91
N SER A 324 -9.04 17.73 -27.74
CA SER A 324 -8.69 18.33 -26.46
C SER A 324 -7.17 18.25 -26.20
N LYS A 325 -6.64 19.13 -25.35
CA LYS A 325 -5.22 19.04 -24.92
C LYS A 325 -4.97 17.79 -24.08
N ILE A 326 -3.70 17.38 -24.00
CA ILE A 326 -3.25 16.31 -23.14
C ILE A 326 -3.41 16.65 -21.66
N SER A 327 -3.48 15.62 -20.82
CA SER A 327 -3.40 15.69 -19.36
C SER A 327 -2.08 15.13 -18.84
N PHE A 328 -1.79 15.30 -17.56
CA PHE A 328 -0.58 14.70 -16.97
C PHE A 328 -0.62 13.17 -17.01
N GLN A 329 -1.80 12.56 -16.86
CA GLN A 329 -1.94 11.10 -16.96
C GLN A 329 -1.39 10.55 -18.29
N ASP A 330 -1.66 11.26 -19.40
CA ASP A 330 -1.23 10.85 -20.74
C ASP A 330 0.30 10.86 -20.87
N VAL A 331 0.97 11.79 -20.19
CA VAL A 331 2.44 11.90 -20.11
C VAL A 331 3.00 10.89 -19.11
N GLN A 332 2.39 10.77 -17.94
CA GLN A 332 2.81 9.89 -16.85
C GLN A 332 2.88 8.43 -17.30
N ASP A 333 1.93 7.99 -18.14
CA ASP A 333 1.83 6.60 -18.60
C ASP A 333 3.04 6.16 -19.46
N CYS A 334 3.90 7.09 -19.87
CA CYS A 334 5.14 6.79 -20.59
C CYS A 334 6.37 7.51 -20.04
N LEU A 335 6.31 8.08 -18.84
CA LEU A 335 7.38 8.86 -18.25
C LEU A 335 8.12 8.09 -17.15
N VAL A 336 9.43 8.00 -17.25
CA VAL A 336 10.33 7.66 -16.15
C VAL A 336 11.01 8.96 -15.70
N LEU A 337 10.78 9.37 -14.46
CA LEU A 337 11.28 10.65 -13.93
C LEU A 337 11.75 10.47 -12.49
N VAL A 338 12.95 10.89 -12.20
CA VAL A 338 13.44 11.05 -10.84
C VAL A 338 13.92 12.49 -10.67
N THR A 339 13.37 13.18 -9.67
CA THR A 339 13.84 14.53 -9.32
C THR A 339 14.50 14.50 -7.96
N ASN A 340 15.59 15.24 -7.83
CA ASN A 340 16.28 15.40 -6.55
C ASN A 340 16.58 16.88 -6.36
N CYS A 341 15.98 17.50 -5.36
CA CYS A 341 16.23 18.89 -5.05
C CYS A 341 16.79 19.07 -3.64
N PHE A 342 17.64 20.06 -3.48
CA PHE A 342 18.22 20.43 -2.21
C PHE A 342 17.95 21.90 -1.92
N SER A 343 17.55 22.21 -0.69
CA SER A 343 17.37 23.60 -0.28
C SER A 343 17.87 23.83 1.13
N THR A 344 18.32 25.05 1.40
CA THR A 344 18.77 25.47 2.71
C THR A 344 17.61 25.81 3.66
N GLN A 345 16.40 25.97 3.11
CA GLN A 345 15.15 26.12 3.87
C GLN A 345 14.09 25.19 3.32
N THR A 346 13.52 24.37 4.18
CA THR A 346 12.50 23.40 3.80
C THR A 346 11.29 23.51 4.73
N SER A 347 10.10 23.57 4.13
CA SER A 347 8.82 23.46 4.84
C SER A 347 8.21 22.10 4.54
N TYR A 348 8.41 21.14 5.42
CA TYR A 348 7.73 19.85 5.34
C TYR A 348 6.28 19.98 5.81
N GLU A 349 5.40 19.18 5.24
CA GLU A 349 3.99 19.12 5.66
C GLU A 349 3.86 18.57 7.08
N ASN A 350 4.72 17.61 7.44
CA ASN A 350 4.78 16.98 8.76
C ASN A 350 6.20 16.49 9.08
N GLN A 351 6.40 15.96 10.31
CA GLN A 351 7.69 15.47 10.78
C GLN A 351 8.21 14.26 10.00
N THR A 352 7.33 13.47 9.37
CA THR A 352 7.74 12.30 8.58
C THR A 352 8.38 12.64 7.23
N LYS A 353 8.43 13.93 6.87
CA LYS A 353 9.14 14.47 5.69
C LYS A 353 8.66 13.90 4.35
N LYS A 354 7.41 13.43 4.25
CA LYS A 354 6.85 12.78 3.05
C LYS A 354 6.38 13.76 1.96
N ALA A 355 6.24 15.04 2.25
CA ALA A 355 5.89 16.10 1.30
C ALA A 355 6.47 17.45 1.71
N ILE A 356 6.76 18.31 0.73
CA ILE A 356 7.19 19.70 0.96
C ILE A 356 6.20 20.69 0.34
N THR A 357 6.07 21.87 0.99
CA THR A 357 5.06 22.89 0.63
C THR A 357 5.64 24.21 0.14
N ASN A 358 6.96 24.30 0.01
CA ASN A 358 7.67 25.51 -0.39
C ASN A 358 7.20 26.02 -1.77
N ARG A 359 6.66 27.24 -1.80
CA ARG A 359 6.17 27.86 -3.03
C ARG A 359 7.29 28.19 -4.01
N PHE A 360 8.41 28.75 -3.51
CA PHE A 360 9.55 29.09 -4.35
C PHE A 360 10.16 27.85 -5.00
N ILE A 361 10.24 26.71 -4.29
CA ILE A 361 10.75 25.45 -4.88
C ILE A 361 9.82 25.00 -6.01
N GLN A 362 8.50 25.07 -5.82
CA GLN A 362 7.55 24.74 -6.88
C GLN A 362 7.72 25.61 -8.12
N GLU A 363 7.80 26.93 -7.95
CA GLU A 363 7.95 27.89 -9.05
C GLU A 363 9.29 27.69 -9.78
N ALA A 364 10.39 27.65 -9.02
CA ALA A 364 11.74 27.45 -9.58
C ALA A 364 11.88 26.12 -10.34
N MET A 365 11.31 25.04 -9.81
CA MET A 365 11.36 23.71 -10.44
C MET A 365 10.45 23.66 -11.68
N THR A 366 9.29 24.33 -11.65
CA THR A 366 8.41 24.42 -12.83
C THR A 366 9.11 25.10 -13.99
N ASP A 367 9.74 26.25 -13.74
CA ASP A 367 10.44 27.03 -14.76
C ASP A 367 11.68 26.30 -15.27
N PHE A 368 12.43 25.66 -14.35
CA PHE A 368 13.59 24.84 -14.69
C PHE A 368 13.20 23.69 -15.61
N LEU A 369 12.25 22.85 -15.20
CA LEU A 369 11.83 21.68 -15.98
C LEU A 369 11.26 22.10 -17.33
N ARG A 370 10.40 23.12 -17.35
CA ARG A 370 9.80 23.62 -18.60
C ARG A 370 10.86 24.08 -19.59
N SER A 371 11.77 24.95 -19.16
CA SER A 371 12.83 25.47 -20.03
C SER A 371 13.76 24.38 -20.56
N GLN A 372 14.14 23.43 -19.72
CA GLN A 372 15.02 22.33 -20.12
C GLN A 372 14.30 21.35 -21.07
N LEU A 373 13.04 21.06 -20.86
CA LEU A 373 12.23 20.24 -21.77
C LEU A 373 12.02 20.91 -23.13
N GLU A 374 11.83 22.23 -23.17
CA GLU A 374 11.73 22.97 -24.44
C GLU A 374 13.04 22.86 -25.23
N VAL A 375 14.19 23.01 -24.59
CA VAL A 375 15.52 22.82 -25.22
C VAL A 375 15.66 21.37 -25.69
N TYR A 376 15.38 20.40 -24.82
CA TYR A 376 15.47 18.98 -25.14
C TYR A 376 14.66 18.61 -26.39
N PHE A 377 13.41 19.05 -26.49
CA PHE A 377 12.54 18.75 -27.64
C PHE A 377 13.01 19.42 -28.94
N ILE A 378 13.82 20.48 -28.86
CA ILE A 378 14.44 21.11 -30.04
C ILE A 378 15.68 20.33 -30.49
N GLU A 379 16.51 19.94 -29.55
CA GLU A 379 17.77 19.25 -29.82
C GLU A 379 17.57 17.79 -30.24
N HIS A 380 16.57 17.10 -29.65
CA HIS A 380 16.28 15.69 -29.86
C HIS A 380 14.95 15.45 -30.63
N LYS A 381 14.81 16.09 -31.78
CA LYS A 381 13.55 16.12 -32.55
C LYS A 381 12.97 14.71 -32.82
N ALA A 382 13.79 13.74 -33.20
CA ALA A 382 13.33 12.38 -33.50
C ALA A 382 12.75 11.68 -32.26
N GLU A 383 13.33 11.90 -31.08
CA GLU A 383 12.82 11.39 -29.82
C GLU A 383 11.55 12.13 -29.41
N ALA A 384 11.54 13.45 -29.51
CA ALA A 384 10.37 14.28 -29.25
C ALA A 384 9.15 13.87 -30.09
N ASP A 385 9.36 13.52 -31.36
CA ASP A 385 8.30 13.03 -32.24
C ASP A 385 7.72 11.68 -31.76
N ARG A 386 8.59 10.72 -31.34
CA ARG A 386 8.15 9.44 -30.76
C ARG A 386 7.38 9.63 -29.44
N VAL A 387 7.88 10.51 -28.58
CA VAL A 387 7.24 10.87 -27.31
C VAL A 387 5.86 11.49 -27.57
N ALA A 388 5.76 12.45 -28.47
CA ALA A 388 4.49 13.09 -28.83
C ALA A 388 3.46 12.06 -29.36
N ASP A 389 3.89 11.14 -30.20
CA ASP A 389 3.03 10.08 -30.73
C ASP A 389 2.54 9.14 -29.61
N GLN A 390 3.45 8.72 -28.72
CA GLN A 390 3.06 7.87 -27.58
C GLN A 390 2.08 8.57 -26.64
N VAL A 391 2.33 9.83 -26.27
CA VAL A 391 1.44 10.59 -25.39
C VAL A 391 0.05 10.75 -26.04
N LEU A 392 -0.02 10.97 -27.35
CA LEU A 392 -1.30 11.01 -28.07
C LEU A 392 -2.00 9.63 -28.12
N ILE A 393 -1.25 8.54 -28.23
CA ILE A 393 -1.80 7.18 -28.12
C ILE A 393 -2.40 6.96 -26.75
N ASN A 394 -1.66 7.30 -25.67
CA ASN A 394 -2.12 7.18 -24.29
C ASN A 394 -3.42 7.99 -24.06
N LYS A 395 -3.43 9.24 -24.51
CA LYS A 395 -4.59 10.12 -24.44
C LYS A 395 -5.80 9.55 -25.14
N ARG A 396 -5.64 9.15 -26.41
CA ARG A 396 -6.75 8.63 -27.22
C ARG A 396 -7.30 7.32 -26.66
N SER A 397 -6.42 6.46 -26.17
CA SER A 397 -6.80 5.23 -25.46
C SER A 397 -7.61 5.52 -24.19
N ARG A 398 -7.14 6.46 -23.35
CA ARG A 398 -7.83 6.91 -22.14
C ARG A 398 -9.22 7.49 -22.48
N GLU A 399 -9.30 8.39 -23.46
CA GLU A 399 -10.57 9.00 -23.88
C GLU A 399 -11.56 7.97 -24.46
N GLN A 400 -11.07 6.97 -25.20
CA GLN A 400 -11.91 5.86 -25.69
C GLN A 400 -12.43 5.00 -24.53
N ALA A 401 -11.59 4.66 -23.58
CA ALA A 401 -11.98 3.94 -22.38
C ALA A 401 -13.03 4.73 -21.58
N GLU A 402 -12.85 6.04 -21.44
CA GLU A 402 -13.77 6.94 -20.74
C GLU A 402 -15.13 7.05 -21.45
N LYS A 403 -15.15 7.18 -22.77
CA LYS A 403 -16.39 7.16 -23.58
C LYS A 403 -17.13 5.82 -23.46
N ALA A 404 -16.41 4.70 -23.50
CA ALA A 404 -17.01 3.38 -23.33
C ALA A 404 -17.68 3.25 -21.95
N ARG A 405 -17.02 3.78 -20.90
CA ARG A 405 -17.55 3.82 -19.52
C ARG A 405 -18.80 4.69 -19.39
N LEU A 406 -18.79 5.89 -19.96
CA LEU A 406 -19.96 6.80 -20.00
C LEU A 406 -21.16 6.12 -20.66
N ASN A 407 -20.95 5.41 -21.75
CA ASN A 407 -22.00 4.69 -22.43
C ASN A 407 -22.57 3.54 -21.58
N ILE A 408 -21.71 2.85 -20.84
CA ILE A 408 -22.12 1.79 -19.90
C ILE A 408 -22.90 2.42 -18.72
N ARG A 409 -22.43 3.53 -18.15
CA ARG A 409 -23.14 4.27 -17.09
C ARG A 409 -24.54 4.69 -17.55
N LYS A 410 -24.67 5.31 -18.72
CA LYS A 410 -25.98 5.70 -19.28
C LYS A 410 -26.93 4.51 -19.43
N LYS A 411 -26.41 3.33 -19.73
CA LYS A 411 -27.20 2.08 -19.78
C LYS A 411 -27.62 1.59 -18.39
N LEU A 412 -26.76 1.75 -17.37
CA LEU A 412 -27.02 1.30 -16.00
C LEU A 412 -27.88 2.28 -15.18
N THR A 413 -27.71 3.61 -15.37
CA THR A 413 -28.46 4.65 -14.64
C THR A 413 -29.84 4.95 -15.23
N GLY A 414 -30.12 4.46 -16.39
CA GLY A 414 -31.34 4.79 -17.16
C GLY A 414 -32.59 4.04 -16.71
N SER A 415 -32.79 3.70 -15.42
CA SER A 415 -34.12 3.36 -14.93
C SER A 415 -34.24 3.04 -13.45
N MET A 416 -35.15 3.71 -12.79
CA MET A 416 -35.57 3.47 -11.40
C MET A 416 -36.62 2.39 -11.19
N ASP A 417 -37.03 1.65 -12.22
CA ASP A 417 -38.03 0.58 -12.11
C ASP A 417 -37.43 -0.79 -12.46
N ILE A 418 -36.90 -1.46 -11.44
CA ILE A 418 -36.09 -2.67 -11.59
C ILE A 418 -36.92 -3.94 -11.76
N SER A 419 -38.08 -4.00 -11.11
CA SER A 419 -38.95 -5.19 -11.13
C SER A 419 -39.49 -5.50 -12.55
N ASN A 420 -39.61 -4.51 -13.42
CA ASN A 420 -40.13 -4.66 -14.79
C ASN A 420 -39.05 -4.87 -15.86
N ARG A 421 -37.72 -4.85 -15.51
CA ARG A 421 -36.63 -4.81 -16.47
C ARG A 421 -35.56 -5.89 -16.29
N VAL A 422 -35.50 -6.57 -15.15
CA VAL A 422 -34.64 -7.74 -14.96
C VAL A 422 -35.45 -9.01 -15.14
N GLN A 423 -35.17 -9.71 -16.24
CA GLN A 423 -35.90 -10.94 -16.55
C GLN A 423 -35.73 -11.99 -15.44
N LYS A 424 -36.84 -12.58 -15.02
CA LYS A 424 -36.90 -13.65 -14.00
C LYS A 424 -36.46 -13.28 -12.56
N PHE A 425 -36.13 -12.03 -12.31
CA PHE A 425 -35.98 -11.60 -10.91
C PHE A 425 -37.32 -11.59 -10.18
N VAL A 426 -37.37 -12.23 -9.03
CA VAL A 426 -38.57 -12.33 -8.18
C VAL A 426 -38.29 -11.52 -6.92
N ASP A 427 -38.89 -10.32 -6.81
CA ASP A 427 -38.71 -9.45 -5.66
C ASP A 427 -39.55 -9.93 -4.46
N CYS A 428 -39.22 -9.42 -3.26
CA CYS A 428 -40.01 -9.57 -2.05
C CYS A 428 -40.95 -8.36 -1.85
N ARG A 429 -41.90 -8.49 -0.93
CA ARG A 429 -42.92 -7.45 -0.67
C ARG A 429 -42.40 -6.36 0.24
N SER A 430 -41.56 -6.70 1.21
CA SER A 430 -41.02 -5.74 2.18
C SER A 430 -40.20 -4.65 1.50
N ARG A 431 -40.32 -3.42 1.98
CA ARG A 431 -39.46 -2.28 1.62
C ARG A 431 -38.40 -2.01 2.68
N ASP A 432 -38.45 -2.69 3.80
CA ASP A 432 -37.49 -2.58 4.89
C ASP A 432 -36.23 -3.35 4.55
N VAL A 433 -35.17 -2.61 4.14
CA VAL A 433 -33.88 -3.18 3.72
C VAL A 433 -33.25 -4.05 4.81
N SER A 434 -33.46 -3.73 6.08
CA SER A 434 -32.88 -4.48 7.21
C SER A 434 -33.38 -5.93 7.29
N LYS A 435 -34.53 -6.23 6.69
CA LYS A 435 -35.17 -7.56 6.67
C LYS A 435 -34.97 -8.30 5.35
N ARG A 436 -34.74 -7.57 4.27
CA ARG A 436 -34.69 -8.13 2.91
C ARG A 436 -33.47 -9.00 2.70
N GLU A 437 -33.69 -10.17 2.10
CA GLU A 437 -32.62 -11.11 1.71
C GLU A 437 -32.76 -11.45 0.22
N ILE A 438 -31.62 -11.50 -0.50
CA ILE A 438 -31.60 -11.96 -1.88
C ILE A 438 -30.92 -13.32 -1.99
N TYR A 439 -31.58 -14.26 -2.60
CA TYR A 439 -31.03 -15.56 -2.98
C TYR A 439 -30.59 -15.52 -4.46
N ILE A 440 -29.32 -15.76 -4.71
CA ILE A 440 -28.77 -15.95 -6.06
C ILE A 440 -28.70 -17.45 -6.28
N VAL A 441 -29.57 -17.97 -7.16
CA VAL A 441 -29.79 -19.41 -7.35
C VAL A 441 -29.35 -19.89 -8.72
N GLU A 442 -28.98 -21.18 -8.82
CA GLU A 442 -28.53 -21.81 -10.05
C GLU A 442 -29.69 -22.22 -10.96
N GLY A 443 -29.88 -21.47 -12.04
CA GLY A 443 -30.82 -21.81 -13.10
C GLY A 443 -32.31 -21.61 -12.80
N ASP A 444 -33.11 -21.96 -13.78
CA ASP A 444 -34.56 -21.76 -13.74
C ASP A 444 -35.27 -22.82 -12.88
N SER A 445 -34.71 -24.03 -12.78
CA SER A 445 -35.27 -25.10 -11.95
C SER A 445 -35.19 -24.75 -10.47
N ALA A 446 -34.03 -24.29 -9.99
CA ALA A 446 -33.85 -23.80 -8.64
C ALA A 446 -34.73 -22.55 -8.35
N LEU A 447 -34.90 -21.64 -9.34
CA LEU A 447 -35.82 -20.52 -9.20
C LEU A 447 -37.24 -21.00 -8.89
N GLY A 448 -37.72 -22.06 -9.59
CA GLY A 448 -39.05 -22.64 -9.38
C GLY A 448 -39.24 -23.18 -7.95
N ALA A 449 -38.31 -24.03 -7.50
CA ALA A 449 -38.34 -24.62 -6.16
C ALA A 449 -38.22 -23.53 -5.06
N CYS A 450 -37.24 -22.63 -5.15
CA CYS A 450 -37.07 -21.55 -4.20
C CYS A 450 -38.28 -20.58 -4.15
N LYS A 451 -38.92 -20.31 -5.30
CA LYS A 451 -40.11 -19.47 -5.35
C LYS A 451 -41.31 -20.07 -4.59
N LEU A 452 -41.44 -21.38 -4.59
CA LEU A 452 -42.48 -22.08 -3.85
C LEU A 452 -42.18 -22.18 -2.34
N SER A 453 -40.88 -22.23 -1.99
CA SER A 453 -40.41 -22.47 -0.62
C SER A 453 -40.10 -21.18 0.15
N ARG A 454 -39.99 -20.00 -0.50
CA ARG A 454 -39.56 -18.76 0.13
C ARG A 454 -40.64 -18.11 1.01
N ASP A 455 -40.23 -17.28 1.95
CA ASP A 455 -41.11 -16.24 2.50
C ASP A 455 -41.12 -15.04 1.53
N ALA A 456 -42.25 -14.85 0.85
CA ALA A 456 -42.43 -13.78 -0.11
C ALA A 456 -42.41 -12.38 0.51
N GLU A 457 -42.51 -12.27 1.82
CA GLU A 457 -42.47 -10.99 2.52
C GLU A 457 -41.07 -10.35 2.42
N PHE A 458 -40.00 -11.11 2.67
CA PHE A 458 -38.65 -10.55 2.76
C PHE A 458 -37.59 -11.24 1.89
N GLN A 459 -37.90 -12.36 1.24
CA GLN A 459 -36.94 -13.11 0.42
C GLN A 459 -37.15 -12.87 -1.08
N GLY A 460 -36.16 -12.23 -1.74
CA GLY A 460 -36.06 -12.10 -3.19
C GLY A 460 -35.21 -13.22 -3.80
N ILE A 461 -35.45 -13.56 -5.07
CA ILE A 461 -34.69 -14.59 -5.78
C ILE A 461 -34.22 -14.07 -7.15
N MET A 462 -32.95 -14.29 -7.45
CA MET A 462 -32.33 -13.98 -8.74
C MET A 462 -31.68 -15.25 -9.31
N PRO A 463 -32.16 -15.80 -10.44
CA PRO A 463 -31.54 -16.95 -11.06
C PRO A 463 -30.32 -16.53 -11.90
N VAL A 464 -29.27 -17.34 -11.85
CA VAL A 464 -28.07 -17.24 -12.69
C VAL A 464 -28.06 -18.43 -13.64
N ARG A 465 -28.06 -18.17 -14.95
CA ARG A 465 -28.10 -19.23 -15.97
C ARG A 465 -26.69 -19.62 -16.38
N GLY A 466 -26.27 -20.80 -15.93
CA GLY A 466 -24.96 -21.36 -16.26
C GLY A 466 -23.79 -20.58 -15.65
N LYS A 467 -22.60 -20.91 -16.10
CA LYS A 467 -21.34 -20.33 -15.60
C LYS A 467 -21.20 -18.88 -16.08
N ILE A 468 -21.20 -17.94 -15.15
CA ILE A 468 -20.99 -16.53 -15.46
C ILE A 468 -19.54 -16.26 -15.87
N LEU A 469 -19.30 -15.10 -16.49
CA LEU A 469 -17.97 -14.68 -16.90
C LEU A 469 -17.02 -14.58 -15.69
N ASN A 470 -15.80 -15.15 -15.81
CA ASN A 470 -14.75 -14.94 -14.82
C ASN A 470 -14.32 -13.47 -14.84
N CYS A 471 -14.77 -12.72 -13.84
CA CYS A 471 -14.53 -11.28 -13.75
C CYS A 471 -13.07 -10.91 -13.46
N LEU A 472 -12.23 -11.82 -12.96
CA LEU A 472 -10.79 -11.54 -12.80
C LEU A 472 -10.05 -11.55 -14.14
N LYS A 473 -10.43 -12.42 -15.06
CA LYS A 473 -9.79 -12.55 -16.37
C LYS A 473 -10.34 -11.60 -17.43
N ALA A 474 -11.57 -11.15 -17.28
CA ALA A 474 -12.23 -10.32 -18.25
C ALA A 474 -11.94 -8.82 -18.03
N ASP A 475 -11.78 -8.08 -19.13
CA ASP A 475 -11.78 -6.63 -19.09
C ASP A 475 -13.18 -6.06 -18.76
N TYR A 476 -13.22 -4.85 -18.20
CA TYR A 476 -14.48 -4.23 -17.79
C TYR A 476 -15.49 -4.07 -18.94
N GLY A 477 -15.01 -3.90 -20.20
CA GLY A 477 -15.90 -3.78 -21.34
C GLY A 477 -16.67 -5.08 -21.62
N ARG A 478 -16.04 -6.24 -21.41
CA ARG A 478 -16.69 -7.56 -21.52
C ARG A 478 -17.59 -7.85 -20.33
N ILE A 479 -17.13 -7.50 -19.10
CA ILE A 479 -17.91 -7.69 -17.86
C ILE A 479 -19.27 -6.98 -17.99
N PHE A 480 -19.29 -5.71 -18.36
CA PHE A 480 -20.51 -4.93 -18.47
C PHE A 480 -21.34 -5.15 -19.75
N LYS A 481 -20.85 -5.96 -20.68
CA LYS A 481 -21.68 -6.50 -21.77
C LYS A 481 -22.46 -7.75 -21.36
N SER A 482 -22.08 -8.39 -20.26
CA SER A 482 -22.80 -9.56 -19.73
C SER A 482 -24.10 -9.12 -19.08
N GLU A 483 -25.23 -9.54 -19.66
CA GLU A 483 -26.57 -9.21 -19.13
C GLU A 483 -26.76 -9.76 -17.71
N ILE A 484 -26.28 -10.96 -17.43
CA ILE A 484 -26.38 -11.59 -16.10
C ILE A 484 -25.67 -10.75 -15.05
N ILE A 485 -24.44 -10.29 -15.33
CA ILE A 485 -23.66 -9.46 -14.38
C ILE A 485 -24.33 -8.11 -14.20
N THR A 486 -24.77 -7.47 -15.27
CA THR A 486 -25.44 -6.16 -15.19
C THR A 486 -26.76 -6.24 -14.44
N ASP A 487 -27.49 -7.33 -14.60
CA ASP A 487 -28.75 -7.56 -13.90
C ASP A 487 -28.52 -7.85 -12.41
N LEU A 488 -27.50 -8.64 -12.04
CA LEU A 488 -27.10 -8.83 -10.63
C LEU A 488 -26.74 -7.49 -9.98
N ILE A 489 -25.94 -6.64 -10.65
CA ILE A 489 -25.57 -5.31 -10.13
C ILE A 489 -26.82 -4.44 -9.90
N LYS A 490 -27.77 -4.44 -10.85
CA LYS A 490 -29.03 -3.70 -10.73
C LYS A 490 -29.86 -4.21 -9.55
N VAL A 491 -29.95 -5.53 -9.37
CA VAL A 491 -30.71 -6.18 -8.29
C VAL A 491 -30.07 -5.84 -6.92
N LEU A 492 -28.74 -5.86 -6.82
CA LEU A 492 -28.03 -5.46 -5.60
C LEU A 492 -28.27 -3.99 -5.24
N GLY A 493 -28.21 -3.10 -6.23
CA GLY A 493 -28.54 -1.68 -6.07
C GLY A 493 -27.40 -0.78 -5.58
N CYS A 494 -26.32 -1.33 -5.05
CA CYS A 494 -25.22 -0.58 -4.45
C CYS A 494 -24.15 -0.05 -5.45
N GLY A 495 -24.33 -0.29 -6.76
CA GLY A 495 -23.33 0.08 -7.75
C GLY A 495 -22.10 -0.83 -7.78
N VAL A 496 -20.98 -0.33 -8.31
CA VAL A 496 -19.72 -1.08 -8.45
C VAL A 496 -18.55 -0.30 -7.86
N GLU A 497 -17.70 -1.01 -7.11
CA GLU A 497 -16.47 -0.52 -6.53
C GLU A 497 -15.31 -0.85 -7.48
N VAL A 498 -14.62 0.18 -7.99
CA VAL A 498 -13.46 0.00 -8.85
C VAL A 498 -12.28 0.70 -8.20
N GLN A 499 -11.19 -0.01 -7.94
CA GLN A 499 -10.00 0.46 -7.22
C GLN A 499 -9.28 1.68 -7.84
N LYS A 500 -9.51 2.01 -9.10
CA LYS A 500 -9.07 3.28 -9.70
C LYS A 500 -10.28 4.21 -9.80
N HIS A 501 -10.17 5.37 -9.16
CA HIS A 501 -11.14 6.46 -9.24
C HIS A 501 -11.63 6.70 -10.68
N ILE A 502 -12.75 6.09 -11.00
CA ILE A 502 -13.42 6.24 -12.25
C ILE A 502 -14.66 7.07 -11.96
N LYS A 503 -14.53 8.37 -12.15
CA LYS A 503 -15.56 9.39 -11.86
C LYS A 503 -16.98 9.14 -12.40
N GLU A 504 -17.25 8.03 -13.10
CA GLU A 504 -18.39 7.94 -14.00
C GLU A 504 -19.20 6.61 -13.97
N LEU A 505 -18.81 5.62 -13.16
CA LEU A 505 -19.76 4.57 -12.76
C LEU A 505 -20.54 5.07 -11.54
N PRO A 506 -21.79 4.59 -11.28
CA PRO A 506 -22.38 4.85 -9.98
C PRO A 506 -21.38 4.39 -8.95
N ALA A 507 -20.86 5.33 -8.18
CA ALA A 507 -19.93 5.04 -7.12
C ALA A 507 -20.59 3.97 -6.24
N PHE A 508 -19.80 3.05 -5.74
CA PHE A 508 -20.31 2.10 -4.78
C PHE A 508 -20.78 2.87 -3.55
N GLU A 509 -22.05 2.73 -3.25
CA GLU A 509 -22.70 3.29 -2.06
C GLU A 509 -23.32 2.15 -1.28
N LEU A 510 -22.72 1.79 -0.15
CA LEU A 510 -23.22 0.69 0.69
C LEU A 510 -24.66 0.98 1.17
N GLU A 511 -24.98 2.24 1.44
CA GLU A 511 -26.32 2.69 1.86
C GLU A 511 -27.38 2.46 0.79
N SER A 512 -26.97 2.36 -0.48
CA SER A 512 -27.85 2.05 -1.61
C SER A 512 -28.07 0.55 -1.80
N LEU A 513 -27.42 -0.30 -1.02
CA LEU A 513 -27.67 -1.75 -1.01
C LEU A 513 -29.10 -2.04 -0.59
N ARG A 514 -29.80 -2.87 -1.38
CA ARG A 514 -31.23 -3.17 -1.17
C ARG A 514 -31.50 -4.37 -0.26
N TRP A 515 -30.45 -5.02 0.23
CA TRP A 515 -30.52 -6.32 0.88
C TRP A 515 -29.68 -6.35 2.16
N SER A 516 -30.24 -6.90 3.23
CA SER A 516 -29.49 -7.16 4.45
C SER A 516 -28.54 -8.36 4.30
N LYS A 517 -28.89 -9.29 3.39
CA LYS A 517 -28.06 -10.47 3.07
C LYS A 517 -28.10 -10.77 1.57
N VAL A 518 -26.94 -11.09 1.02
CA VAL A 518 -26.76 -11.63 -0.34
C VAL A 518 -26.36 -13.09 -0.20
N ILE A 519 -27.30 -14.01 -0.49
CA ILE A 519 -27.16 -15.44 -0.21
C ILE A 519 -26.95 -16.16 -1.54
N ILE A 520 -25.80 -16.82 -1.70
CA ILE A 520 -25.49 -17.66 -2.86
C ILE A 520 -25.99 -19.06 -2.54
N CYS A 521 -26.88 -19.58 -3.36
CA CYS A 521 -27.49 -20.89 -3.21
C CYS A 521 -27.39 -21.66 -4.52
N THR A 522 -26.39 -22.53 -4.62
CA THR A 522 -26.10 -23.38 -5.80
C THR A 522 -26.21 -24.84 -5.43
N ASP A 523 -26.33 -25.69 -6.44
CA ASP A 523 -26.32 -27.14 -6.27
C ASP A 523 -25.04 -27.59 -5.54
N ALA A 524 -25.14 -28.73 -4.84
CA ALA A 524 -24.02 -29.27 -4.08
C ALA A 524 -23.13 -30.21 -4.92
N ASP A 525 -22.89 -29.83 -6.17
CA ASP A 525 -22.04 -30.55 -7.13
C ASP A 525 -20.91 -29.67 -7.65
N VAL A 526 -20.03 -30.23 -8.51
CA VAL A 526 -18.87 -29.53 -9.07
C VAL A 526 -19.26 -28.31 -9.89
N ASP A 527 -20.38 -28.35 -10.61
CA ASP A 527 -20.85 -27.23 -11.42
C ASP A 527 -21.40 -26.10 -10.54
N GLY A 528 -22.17 -26.44 -9.50
CA GLY A 528 -22.65 -25.50 -8.51
C GLY A 528 -21.52 -24.82 -7.72
N PHE A 529 -20.47 -25.56 -7.35
CA PHE A 529 -19.28 -24.98 -6.73
C PHE A 529 -18.56 -24.02 -7.65
N GLN A 530 -18.49 -24.32 -8.95
CA GLN A 530 -17.89 -23.42 -9.93
C GLN A 530 -18.71 -22.14 -10.11
N ILE A 531 -20.04 -22.25 -10.19
CA ILE A 531 -20.93 -21.07 -10.30
C ILE A 531 -20.82 -20.20 -9.04
N ARG A 532 -20.83 -20.80 -7.85
CA ARG A 532 -20.59 -20.12 -6.56
C ARG A 532 -19.29 -19.34 -6.58
N THR A 533 -18.21 -19.97 -6.99
CA THR A 533 -16.88 -19.36 -7.09
C THR A 533 -16.87 -18.17 -8.06
N LEU A 534 -17.54 -18.30 -9.22
CA LEU A 534 -17.61 -17.20 -10.20
C LEU A 534 -18.44 -16.01 -9.68
N ILE A 535 -19.53 -16.27 -8.91
CA ILE A 535 -20.32 -15.22 -8.26
C ILE A 535 -19.47 -14.50 -7.18
N LEU A 536 -18.76 -15.25 -6.35
CA LEU A 536 -17.83 -14.67 -5.38
C LEU A 536 -16.73 -13.84 -6.05
N THR A 537 -16.18 -14.32 -7.16
CA THR A 537 -15.19 -13.59 -7.97
C THR A 537 -15.75 -12.28 -8.51
N MET A 538 -17.00 -12.29 -8.97
CA MET A 538 -17.71 -11.09 -9.44
C MET A 538 -17.87 -10.09 -8.28
N LEU A 539 -18.36 -10.54 -7.11
CA LEU A 539 -18.53 -9.69 -5.93
C LEU A 539 -17.19 -9.14 -5.43
N TYR A 540 -16.15 -10.00 -5.38
CA TYR A 540 -14.80 -9.60 -4.99
C TYR A 540 -14.24 -8.49 -5.89
N ARG A 541 -14.45 -8.57 -7.21
CA ARG A 541 -13.94 -7.59 -8.16
C ARG A 541 -14.76 -6.32 -8.27
N LEU A 542 -16.10 -6.43 -8.17
CA LEU A 542 -17.02 -5.32 -8.48
C LEU A 542 -17.63 -4.66 -7.23
N ALA A 543 -17.66 -5.36 -6.10
CA ALA A 543 -18.20 -4.87 -4.85
C ALA A 543 -17.53 -5.54 -3.63
N PRO A 544 -16.18 -5.46 -3.50
CA PRO A 544 -15.43 -6.13 -2.43
C PRO A 544 -15.89 -5.72 -1.04
N THR A 545 -16.39 -4.51 -0.86
CA THR A 545 -16.96 -4.05 0.41
C THR A 545 -18.11 -4.93 0.89
N LEU A 546 -18.93 -5.52 0.01
CA LEU A 546 -20.01 -6.44 0.43
C LEU A 546 -19.47 -7.69 1.12
N ILE A 547 -18.31 -8.19 0.69
CA ILE A 547 -17.64 -9.33 1.33
C ILE A 547 -16.99 -8.87 2.63
N ARG A 548 -16.26 -7.78 2.61
CA ARG A 548 -15.54 -7.25 3.78
C ARG A 548 -16.46 -6.90 4.94
N GLU A 549 -17.60 -6.28 4.65
CA GLU A 549 -18.61 -5.93 5.65
C GLU A 549 -19.55 -7.10 6.00
N GLY A 550 -19.35 -8.28 5.35
CA GLY A 550 -20.05 -9.53 5.68
C GLY A 550 -21.52 -9.58 5.29
N TYR A 551 -21.89 -8.95 4.18
CA TYR A 551 -23.22 -9.06 3.59
C TYR A 551 -23.41 -10.33 2.75
N VAL A 552 -22.33 -11.04 2.40
CA VAL A 552 -22.35 -12.20 1.52
C VAL A 552 -22.38 -13.50 2.32
N TYR A 553 -23.27 -14.39 1.93
CA TYR A 553 -23.48 -15.68 2.57
C TYR A 553 -23.55 -16.79 1.52
N ILE A 554 -23.20 -18.01 1.91
CA ILE A 554 -23.43 -19.24 1.17
C ILE A 554 -24.48 -20.05 1.92
N ALA A 555 -25.56 -20.43 1.26
CA ALA A 555 -26.53 -21.37 1.83
C ALA A 555 -25.99 -22.79 1.66
N GLU A 556 -26.01 -23.56 2.73
CA GLU A 556 -25.75 -25.00 2.70
C GLU A 556 -27.07 -25.73 2.46
N SER A 557 -27.12 -26.51 1.37
CA SER A 557 -28.23 -27.44 1.10
C SER A 557 -27.83 -28.85 1.54
N PRO A 558 -28.75 -29.64 2.10
CA PRO A 558 -28.41 -30.99 2.54
C PRO A 558 -28.10 -31.89 1.34
N LEU A 559 -27.11 -32.75 1.52
CA LEU A 559 -26.74 -33.78 0.53
C LEU A 559 -27.62 -35.01 0.63
N TYR A 560 -28.14 -35.29 1.83
CA TYR A 560 -28.94 -36.47 2.13
C TYR A 560 -30.16 -36.11 2.96
N GLU A 561 -31.28 -36.70 2.57
CA GLU A 561 -32.49 -36.80 3.37
C GLU A 561 -32.62 -38.26 3.87
N ILE A 562 -32.76 -38.43 5.18
CA ILE A 562 -32.74 -39.72 5.83
C ILE A 562 -34.08 -39.86 6.58
N GLU A 563 -34.88 -40.84 6.19
CA GLU A 563 -36.16 -41.10 6.81
C GLU A 563 -36.16 -42.42 7.58
N SER A 564 -36.65 -42.41 8.82
CA SER A 564 -36.84 -43.61 9.64
C SER A 564 -37.93 -43.38 10.67
N GLY A 565 -38.88 -44.33 10.77
CA GLY A 565 -39.94 -44.31 11.77
C GLY A 565 -40.83 -43.05 11.77
N GLY A 566 -41.04 -42.44 10.59
CA GLY A 566 -41.82 -41.21 10.43
C GLY A 566 -41.08 -39.92 10.84
N LYS A 567 -39.78 -39.99 11.05
CA LYS A 567 -38.90 -38.85 11.30
C LYS A 567 -37.95 -38.68 10.14
N THR A 568 -37.68 -37.43 9.79
CA THR A 568 -36.75 -37.05 8.72
C THR A 568 -35.54 -36.29 9.31
N TRP A 569 -34.34 -36.66 8.90
CA TRP A 569 -33.10 -35.99 9.23
C TRP A 569 -32.39 -35.54 7.95
N PHE A 570 -31.64 -34.47 8.05
CA PHE A 570 -30.88 -33.92 6.93
C PHE A 570 -29.40 -33.97 7.26
N ALA A 571 -28.59 -34.52 6.34
CA ALA A 571 -27.14 -34.55 6.47
C ALA A 571 -26.49 -33.70 5.37
N TYR A 572 -25.51 -32.87 5.75
CA TYR A 572 -24.81 -31.95 4.90
C TYR A 572 -23.41 -32.45 4.50
N SER A 573 -23.02 -33.60 5.04
CA SER A 573 -21.76 -34.30 4.71
C SER A 573 -21.92 -35.81 4.90
N GLU A 574 -21.01 -36.60 4.33
CA GLU A 574 -20.95 -38.05 4.57
C GLU A 574 -20.75 -38.36 6.05
N ARG A 575 -20.01 -37.54 6.77
CA ARG A 575 -19.80 -37.68 8.20
C ARG A 575 -21.09 -37.51 8.99
N GLU A 576 -21.83 -36.43 8.75
CA GLU A 576 -23.12 -36.19 9.40
C GLU A 576 -24.13 -37.33 9.10
N LYS A 577 -24.10 -37.82 7.84
CA LYS A 577 -24.90 -38.98 7.46
C LYS A 577 -24.55 -40.21 8.30
N ALA A 578 -23.26 -40.50 8.46
CA ALA A 578 -22.81 -41.64 9.28
C ALA A 578 -23.22 -41.48 10.75
N GLU A 579 -23.06 -40.30 11.33
CA GLU A 579 -23.44 -39.98 12.71
C GLU A 579 -24.98 -40.15 12.93
N ILE A 580 -25.80 -39.69 11.96
CA ILE A 580 -27.27 -39.87 12.01
C ILE A 580 -27.65 -41.34 11.92
N LEU A 581 -27.00 -42.08 11.00
CA LEU A 581 -27.27 -43.52 10.83
C LEU A 581 -26.87 -44.33 12.07
N GLU A 582 -25.77 -43.98 12.72
CA GLU A 582 -25.35 -44.59 13.98
C GLU A 582 -26.38 -44.33 15.09
N GLY A 583 -26.89 -43.08 15.17
CA GLY A 583 -27.93 -42.72 16.13
C GLY A 583 -29.27 -43.40 15.90
N ILE A 584 -29.65 -43.70 14.65
CA ILE A 584 -30.87 -44.43 14.30
C ILE A 584 -30.73 -45.92 14.60
N GLY A 585 -29.55 -46.51 14.54
CA GLY A 585 -29.26 -47.90 14.84
C GLY A 585 -29.81 -48.87 13.80
N ARG A 586 -30.47 -49.96 14.23
CA ARG A 586 -30.94 -51.06 13.34
C ARG A 586 -32.33 -50.85 12.72
N ALA A 587 -32.91 -49.65 12.79
CA ALA A 587 -34.22 -49.36 12.20
C ALA A 587 -34.12 -49.33 10.65
N LYS A 588 -35.25 -49.59 9.97
CA LYS A 588 -35.33 -49.45 8.51
C LYS A 588 -35.20 -47.96 8.13
N VAL A 589 -34.23 -47.67 7.27
CA VAL A 589 -33.91 -46.30 6.85
C VAL A 589 -34.11 -46.19 5.33
N THR A 590 -34.69 -45.10 4.88
CA THR A 590 -34.70 -44.67 3.47
C THR A 590 -33.76 -43.49 3.36
N ILE A 591 -32.82 -43.54 2.41
CA ILE A 591 -31.84 -42.46 2.18
C ILE A 591 -32.03 -41.94 0.75
N ASN A 592 -32.38 -40.69 0.63
CA ASN A 592 -32.47 -39.96 -0.63
C ASN A 592 -31.27 -39.02 -0.76
N ARG A 593 -30.53 -39.11 -1.86
CA ARG A 593 -29.46 -38.13 -2.16
C ARG A 593 -30.06 -36.98 -2.96
N SER A 594 -29.93 -35.76 -2.46
CA SER A 594 -30.29 -34.55 -3.19
C SER A 594 -29.25 -34.31 -4.29
N LYS A 595 -29.70 -34.23 -5.54
CA LYS A 595 -28.81 -34.00 -6.71
C LYS A 595 -28.79 -32.54 -7.18
N GLY A 596 -29.87 -31.80 -6.88
CA GLY A 596 -29.97 -30.40 -7.28
C GLY A 596 -31.12 -29.69 -6.58
N LEU A 597 -31.01 -28.38 -6.40
CA LEU A 597 -32.01 -27.55 -5.72
C LEU A 597 -33.40 -27.60 -6.37
N GLY A 598 -33.44 -27.81 -7.68
CA GLY A 598 -34.69 -27.86 -8.43
C GLY A 598 -35.50 -29.14 -8.26
N GLU A 599 -34.91 -30.18 -7.67
CA GLU A 599 -35.56 -31.49 -7.44
C GLU A 599 -36.09 -31.63 -6.00
N ASN A 600 -35.69 -30.67 -5.12
CA ASN A 600 -36.09 -30.72 -3.71
C ASN A 600 -37.54 -30.34 -3.50
N ASP A 601 -38.21 -31.05 -2.56
CA ASP A 601 -39.53 -30.70 -2.12
C ASP A 601 -39.59 -29.31 -1.50
N PRO A 602 -40.64 -28.49 -1.77
CA PRO A 602 -40.75 -27.14 -1.23
C PRO A 602 -40.69 -27.06 0.30
N ASP A 603 -41.25 -28.00 1.02
CA ASP A 603 -41.24 -28.02 2.50
C ASP A 603 -39.83 -28.34 3.02
N MET A 604 -39.12 -29.26 2.37
CA MET A 604 -37.73 -29.54 2.65
C MET A 604 -36.85 -28.31 2.40
N MET A 605 -37.00 -27.66 1.25
CA MET A 605 -36.25 -26.43 0.90
C MET A 605 -36.52 -25.31 1.90
N TRP A 606 -37.76 -25.16 2.37
CA TRP A 606 -38.09 -24.22 3.45
C TRP A 606 -37.29 -24.55 4.69
N LEU A 607 -37.43 -25.78 5.22
CA LEU A 607 -36.84 -26.22 6.48
C LEU A 607 -35.29 -26.14 6.47
N THR A 608 -34.66 -26.48 5.36
CA THR A 608 -33.21 -26.67 5.32
C THR A 608 -32.42 -25.46 4.80
N THR A 609 -33.03 -24.68 3.88
CA THR A 609 -32.30 -23.69 3.07
C THR A 609 -32.87 -22.26 3.19
N MET A 610 -34.20 -22.11 3.32
CA MET A 610 -34.84 -20.79 3.25
C MET A 610 -35.32 -20.24 4.60
N ASN A 611 -35.70 -21.08 5.55
CA ASN A 611 -36.21 -20.65 6.85
C ASN A 611 -35.09 -20.06 7.73
N PRO A 612 -35.17 -18.80 8.15
CA PRO A 612 -34.13 -18.16 8.97
C PRO A 612 -33.83 -18.87 10.28
N GLY A 613 -34.81 -19.64 10.83
CA GLY A 613 -34.64 -20.34 12.11
C GLY A 613 -33.92 -21.69 12.02
N THR A 614 -33.86 -22.30 10.83
CA THR A 614 -33.35 -23.68 10.68
C THR A 614 -32.28 -23.83 9.61
N ARG A 615 -32.21 -22.92 8.66
CA ARG A 615 -31.19 -22.93 7.58
C ARG A 615 -29.78 -22.77 8.10
N ARG A 616 -28.83 -23.32 7.36
CA ARG A 616 -27.40 -23.11 7.59
C ARG A 616 -26.83 -22.08 6.59
N LEU A 617 -26.23 -21.01 7.09
CA LEU A 617 -25.55 -19.99 6.26
C LEU A 617 -24.09 -19.86 6.69
N ILE A 618 -23.19 -19.98 5.75
CA ILE A 618 -21.78 -19.66 5.93
C ILE A 618 -21.59 -18.18 5.55
N ARG A 619 -21.20 -17.35 6.49
CA ARG A 619 -20.84 -15.95 6.22
C ARG A 619 -19.49 -15.90 5.55
N VAL A 620 -19.41 -15.25 4.39
CA VAL A 620 -18.15 -15.09 3.66
C VAL A 620 -17.44 -13.86 4.18
N MET A 621 -16.32 -14.07 4.87
CA MET A 621 -15.46 -13.01 5.41
C MET A 621 -14.01 -13.27 4.98
N PRO A 622 -13.26 -12.26 4.56
CA PRO A 622 -11.81 -12.42 4.39
C PRO A 622 -11.17 -12.48 5.78
N GLU A 623 -10.30 -13.45 6.00
CA GLU A 623 -9.49 -13.50 7.23
C GLU A 623 -8.41 -12.43 7.19
N GLU A 624 -7.76 -12.26 6.02
CA GLU A 624 -6.75 -11.25 5.72
C GLU A 624 -6.98 -10.72 4.30
N ALA A 625 -7.08 -9.41 4.13
CA ALA A 625 -7.44 -8.82 2.84
C ALA A 625 -6.39 -9.09 1.74
N GLU A 626 -5.10 -9.02 2.07
CA GLU A 626 -4.00 -9.29 1.13
C GLU A 626 -3.98 -10.76 0.71
N ARG A 627 -4.01 -11.67 1.67
CA ARG A 627 -4.01 -13.12 1.41
C ARG A 627 -5.24 -13.55 0.61
N THR A 628 -6.40 -12.93 0.87
CA THR A 628 -7.61 -13.18 0.07
C THR A 628 -7.39 -12.78 -1.39
N GLY A 629 -6.76 -11.61 -1.64
CA GLY A 629 -6.40 -11.15 -2.98
C GLY A 629 -5.47 -12.11 -3.70
N GLU A 630 -4.39 -12.51 -3.05
CA GLU A 630 -3.40 -13.46 -3.60
C GLU A 630 -4.04 -14.81 -3.96
N ILE A 631 -4.91 -15.35 -3.10
CA ILE A 631 -5.62 -16.61 -3.36
C ILE A 631 -6.58 -16.49 -4.54
N PHE A 632 -7.34 -15.39 -4.66
CA PHE A 632 -8.20 -15.17 -5.81
C PHE A 632 -7.38 -15.08 -7.12
N ASP A 633 -6.27 -14.33 -7.12
CA ASP A 633 -5.40 -14.19 -8.29
C ASP A 633 -4.69 -15.52 -8.64
N LEU A 634 -4.24 -16.27 -7.63
CA LEU A 634 -3.60 -17.57 -7.82
C LEU A 634 -4.57 -18.61 -8.40
N LEU A 635 -5.75 -18.76 -7.78
CA LEU A 635 -6.70 -19.82 -8.15
C LEU A 635 -7.55 -19.46 -9.38
N LEU A 636 -7.87 -18.20 -9.58
CA LEU A 636 -8.84 -17.77 -10.61
C LEU A 636 -8.24 -16.80 -11.65
N GLY A 637 -7.06 -16.23 -11.40
CA GLY A 637 -6.29 -15.39 -12.31
C GLY A 637 -5.61 -16.19 -13.43
N ASP A 638 -4.63 -15.57 -14.09
CA ASP A 638 -3.96 -16.16 -15.27
C ASP A 638 -2.75 -17.05 -14.95
N ASN A 639 -2.31 -17.11 -13.69
CA ASN A 639 -1.15 -17.91 -13.27
C ASN A 639 -1.48 -19.41 -13.18
N LEU A 640 -1.48 -20.09 -14.34
CA LEU A 640 -1.76 -21.53 -14.41
C LEU A 640 -0.68 -22.39 -13.70
N ALA A 641 0.59 -21.99 -13.78
CA ALA A 641 1.69 -22.74 -13.17
C ALA A 641 1.60 -22.68 -11.64
N GLY A 642 1.41 -21.49 -11.07
CA GLY A 642 1.22 -21.31 -9.63
C GLY A 642 0.00 -22.04 -9.09
N ARG A 643 -1.12 -22.06 -9.85
CA ARG A 643 -2.31 -22.81 -9.49
C ARG A 643 -2.06 -24.31 -9.41
N LYS A 644 -1.37 -24.90 -10.40
CA LYS A 644 -1.00 -26.32 -10.40
C LYS A 644 -0.11 -26.67 -9.23
N GLN A 645 0.85 -25.80 -8.92
CA GLN A 645 1.74 -25.99 -7.78
C GLN A 645 0.97 -25.95 -6.47
N HIS A 646 0.10 -24.95 -6.27
CA HIS A 646 -0.74 -24.81 -5.08
C HIS A 646 -1.65 -26.04 -4.87
N ILE A 647 -2.30 -26.53 -5.94
CA ILE A 647 -3.11 -27.75 -5.87
C ILE A 647 -2.26 -28.97 -5.51
N SER A 648 -1.06 -29.08 -6.03
CA SER A 648 -0.13 -30.19 -5.71
C SER A 648 0.32 -30.15 -4.24
N GLU A 649 0.55 -28.96 -3.69
CA GLU A 649 1.05 -28.78 -2.31
C GLU A 649 -0.06 -28.91 -1.26
N PHE A 650 -1.23 -28.33 -1.54
CA PHE A 650 -2.32 -28.17 -0.55
C PHE A 650 -3.55 -28.99 -0.88
N GLY A 651 -3.69 -29.54 -2.08
CA GLY A 651 -4.91 -30.24 -2.53
C GLY A 651 -5.30 -31.43 -1.64
N SER A 652 -4.33 -32.10 -1.05
CA SER A 652 -4.58 -33.21 -0.12
C SER A 652 -5.37 -32.80 1.15
N GLN A 653 -5.30 -31.52 1.55
CA GLN A 653 -6.03 -31.00 2.72
C GLN A 653 -7.53 -30.84 2.45
N TYR A 654 -7.92 -30.86 1.18
CA TYR A 654 -9.29 -30.62 0.72
C TYR A 654 -9.93 -31.87 0.09
N LEU A 655 -9.29 -33.04 0.23
CA LEU A 655 -9.82 -34.29 -0.34
C LEU A 655 -11.19 -34.67 0.19
N ASP A 656 -11.47 -34.37 1.47
CA ASP A 656 -12.76 -34.63 2.10
C ASP A 656 -13.91 -33.76 1.54
N LEU A 657 -13.55 -32.66 0.85
CA LEU A 657 -14.47 -31.74 0.19
C LEU A 657 -14.58 -32.00 -1.32
N ALA A 658 -13.71 -32.88 -1.85
CA ALA A 658 -13.73 -33.23 -3.27
C ALA A 658 -14.83 -34.23 -3.56
N ASP A 659 -15.68 -33.94 -4.55
CA ASP A 659 -16.63 -34.90 -5.09
C ASP A 659 -15.85 -35.91 -5.95
N ILE A 660 -15.71 -37.13 -5.43
CA ILE A 660 -14.95 -38.22 -6.06
C ILE A 660 -15.91 -39.17 -6.84
N SER A 661 -17.19 -38.83 -6.96
CA SER A 661 -18.20 -39.63 -7.65
C SER A 661 -18.12 -39.58 -9.17
#